data_39d9568862ed9e822eecf55b22c444be
#
_entry.id   39d9568862ed9e822eecf55b22c444be
#
_cell.length_a   1.000
_cell.length_b   1.000
_cell.length_c   1.000
_cell.angle_alpha   90.00
_cell.angle_beta   90.00
_cell.angle_gamma   90.00
#
_symmetry.space_group_name_H-M   'P 1'
#
loop_
_entity.id
_entity.type
_entity.pdbx_description
1 polymer ?
#
loop_
_entity_poly.entity_id
_entity_poly.type
_entity_poly.pdbx_seq_one_letter_code
_entity_poly.pdbx_strand_id
1 'polypeptide(L)'
;MSPRISTLACAATLLFLAACGSSDGTNSSPTSTAASLSLSGVVAAGAPVVGVAVTVTDSTGKSTNAGVTDAQGKFTAAVSGTPPFVLTAPFNDVDGSPATLSAVIDPAANGTGSPAAAVANLNPLTSLQTQRVLGLVPSGAPSAAQIGAAKITQASIAQAGADVTSALQPLFTAFGVSANAASNPISDGTYVANASNPLDNLFDIAHFNVHTGSIAVGADASRATVTIPVTGATSGPVPAAAVASALALSNGPTTTPIQHVIVVVGENQTFDGLFGGYVAPSGQTVKNLLSQGIINADGSPGPNFALAQQSQGATQTAYTLQPTRASAYTTLPQPEQIGIVNLQTFATGTGVADTRFPANLPNGPFQISKYVPYAQEITQLEPFGLTLFTMTGDPVHRFFQMWQQTGGDNSKHDMFTWVATTVGQGGDTSGITPSNPSQGGELMGFMNMSTGDAPYFQSLAQTYAISDNYHQSIMGGTGANFFSIATADSPFFNNAGAVATPPANQIENPNPMSGTPNFYTQDGYEGGSYVNCSDASQPGVKPILDYLAARHVAANCDAGKYYLVNNYNPGYDLNGNVQPIGPNNFNYPPQTVPTIAEALAAKNVSWKWYTGGRESGDLTGETQLLETVDSLPQAQAAAAAQSTQYNNIGDPLVASQKVMTTASLRSNLVGLTTFNNDVKNGTLPSVSFVVPKNLDSGHPGYSAPATYETFLKTLIGNVQANPTLWAHTAIVITTDEGGGHFDSGAIQNLDFFGDGPRIPMLVVSPYARKGAVDHTYADHGSVLKFIERNWRLQPLSARSRDRLPNPVGTAQSVYLPVNTTSIGDLMSMFSF
;
A
#
# COMPACT_ATOMS: atom_id res chain seq x y z
N MET A 1 -60.20 0.47 6.89
CA MET A 1 -60.73 0.70 5.53
C MET A 1 -59.50 0.78 4.62
N SER A 2 -59.27 -0.31 3.95
CA SER A 2 -58.28 -0.33 2.81
C SER A 2 -58.95 0.19 1.54
N PRO A 3 -58.17 0.65 0.55
CA PRO A 3 -58.05 -0.24 -0.60
C PRO A 3 -56.61 -0.36 -1.16
N ARG A 4 -56.37 -1.54 -1.71
CA ARG A 4 -55.26 -1.97 -2.56
C ARG A 4 -55.25 -1.21 -3.88
N ILE A 5 -54.08 -0.93 -4.43
CA ILE A 5 -53.91 -0.72 -5.86
C ILE A 5 -52.67 -1.51 -6.35
N SER A 6 -52.91 -2.12 -7.50
CA SER A 6 -52.17 -3.18 -8.14
C SER A 6 -50.95 -2.70 -8.94
N THR A 7 -49.98 -3.58 -9.06
CA THR A 7 -48.83 -3.63 -10.02
C THR A 7 -49.31 -3.53 -11.48
N LEU A 8 -48.56 -2.72 -12.29
CA LEU A 8 -48.61 -2.81 -13.74
C LEU A 8 -47.17 -2.96 -14.27
N ALA A 9 -46.90 -4.13 -14.81
CA ALA A 9 -45.72 -4.40 -15.61
C ALA A 9 -45.95 -3.90 -17.04
N CYS A 10 -44.98 -3.09 -17.55
CA CYS A 10 -44.99 -2.74 -19.00
C CYS A 10 -44.01 -3.62 -19.74
N ALA A 11 -44.52 -4.56 -20.52
CA ALA A 11 -43.78 -5.26 -21.55
C ALA A 11 -43.87 -4.45 -22.87
N ALA A 12 -42.74 -4.09 -23.42
CA ALA A 12 -42.67 -3.47 -24.75
C ALA A 12 -42.51 -4.57 -25.81
N THR A 13 -43.56 -4.75 -26.56
CA THR A 13 -43.59 -5.64 -27.75
C THR A 13 -43.27 -4.82 -28.99
N LEU A 14 -42.19 -5.14 -29.69
CA LEU A 14 -41.87 -4.58 -31.01
C LEU A 14 -42.65 -5.36 -32.09
N LEU A 15 -43.55 -4.67 -32.79
CA LEU A 15 -44.21 -5.18 -33.99
C LEU A 15 -43.34 -4.96 -35.22
N PHE A 16 -43.04 -6.03 -35.95
CA PHE A 16 -42.57 -5.95 -37.34
C PHE A 16 -43.74 -5.76 -38.30
N LEU A 17 -43.70 -4.71 -39.12
CA LEU A 17 -44.57 -4.59 -40.30
C LEU A 17 -43.83 -5.17 -41.51
N ALA A 18 -44.40 -6.17 -42.08
CA ALA A 18 -44.03 -6.67 -43.42
C ALA A 18 -44.75 -5.84 -44.49
N ALA A 19 -44.05 -5.27 -45.41
CA ALA A 19 -44.59 -4.75 -46.66
C ALA A 19 -44.05 -5.58 -47.82
N CYS A 20 -45.00 -6.25 -48.54
CA CYS A 20 -44.72 -6.87 -49.85
C CYS A 20 -44.79 -5.81 -50.94
N GLY A 21 -43.78 -5.83 -51.82
CA GLY A 21 -43.80 -5.09 -53.13
C GLY A 21 -42.85 -5.79 -54.10
N SER A 22 -43.35 -6.12 -55.21
CA SER A 22 -42.84 -7.04 -56.20
C SER A 22 -41.76 -6.48 -57.14
N SER A 23 -40.89 -7.41 -57.51
CA SER A 23 -40.14 -7.60 -58.76
C SER A 23 -39.38 -6.44 -59.44
N ASP A 24 -38.02 -6.57 -59.42
CA ASP A 24 -37.31 -6.78 -60.71
C ASP A 24 -35.87 -7.31 -60.40
N GLY A 25 -35.43 -8.26 -61.21
CA GLY A 25 -34.23 -9.02 -60.99
C GLY A 25 -32.92 -8.28 -61.37
N THR A 26 -31.94 -8.36 -60.49
CA THR A 26 -30.55 -8.38 -60.86
C THR A 26 -29.85 -9.32 -59.88
N ASN A 27 -29.14 -10.30 -60.44
CA ASN A 27 -28.27 -11.22 -59.71
C ASN A 27 -27.21 -10.46 -58.90
N SER A 28 -27.42 -10.33 -57.61
CA SER A 28 -26.37 -10.05 -56.63
C SER A 28 -26.25 -11.25 -55.70
N SER A 29 -25.08 -11.91 -55.75
CA SER A 29 -24.69 -12.97 -54.81
C SER A 29 -24.95 -12.53 -53.39
N PRO A 30 -25.49 -13.39 -52.52
CA PRO A 30 -25.64 -13.04 -51.10
C PRO A 30 -24.25 -12.82 -50.51
N THR A 31 -23.96 -11.58 -50.14
CA THR A 31 -22.85 -11.29 -49.19
C THR A 31 -23.21 -12.01 -47.91
N SER A 32 -22.57 -13.14 -47.67
CA SER A 32 -22.63 -13.80 -46.38
C SER A 32 -22.08 -12.82 -45.33
N THR A 33 -22.97 -12.25 -44.56
CA THR A 33 -22.56 -11.59 -43.30
C THR A 33 -21.85 -12.65 -42.47
N ALA A 34 -20.54 -12.55 -42.38
CA ALA A 34 -19.77 -13.43 -41.49
C ALA A 34 -20.36 -13.32 -40.08
N ALA A 35 -20.78 -14.44 -39.51
CA ALA A 35 -21.31 -14.49 -38.18
C ALA A 35 -20.24 -13.97 -37.18
N SER A 36 -20.57 -12.98 -36.41
CA SER A 36 -19.63 -12.45 -35.38
C SER A 36 -19.65 -13.37 -34.16
N LEU A 37 -18.48 -13.77 -33.68
CA LEU A 37 -18.28 -14.51 -32.45
C LEU A 37 -18.16 -13.51 -31.29
N SER A 38 -18.98 -13.63 -30.25
CA SER A 38 -18.80 -12.90 -29.01
C SER A 38 -17.75 -13.62 -28.15
N LEU A 39 -16.59 -12.95 -27.90
CA LEU A 39 -15.56 -13.43 -26.98
C LEU A 39 -15.62 -12.67 -25.68
N SER A 40 -15.43 -13.37 -24.59
CA SER A 40 -15.24 -12.78 -23.26
C SER A 40 -14.13 -13.53 -22.53
N GLY A 41 -13.46 -12.87 -21.60
CA GLY A 41 -12.41 -13.52 -20.80
C GLY A 41 -11.79 -12.59 -19.78
N VAL A 42 -10.83 -13.12 -19.04
CA VAL A 42 -10.04 -12.41 -18.05
C VAL A 42 -8.57 -12.46 -18.47
N VAL A 43 -7.89 -11.33 -18.41
CA VAL A 43 -6.43 -11.21 -18.60
C VAL A 43 -5.81 -11.01 -17.24
N ALA A 44 -4.99 -11.98 -16.79
CA ALA A 44 -4.39 -11.94 -15.45
C ALA A 44 -3.10 -12.76 -15.36
N ALA A 45 -2.23 -12.39 -14.44
CA ALA A 45 -0.98 -13.11 -14.14
C ALA A 45 -0.73 -13.09 -12.61
N GLY A 46 -1.70 -13.62 -11.81
CA GLY A 46 -1.76 -13.48 -10.36
C GLY A 46 -2.50 -12.20 -9.93
N ALA A 47 -2.62 -11.25 -10.85
CA ALA A 47 -3.39 -10.02 -10.70
C ALA A 47 -4.06 -9.68 -12.03
N PRO A 48 -5.21 -8.95 -12.03
CA PRO A 48 -5.82 -8.50 -13.26
C PRO A 48 -4.88 -7.58 -14.04
N VAL A 49 -4.72 -7.84 -15.34
CA VAL A 49 -3.99 -6.93 -16.25
C VAL A 49 -4.99 -5.92 -16.80
N VAL A 50 -4.93 -4.70 -16.31
CA VAL A 50 -5.93 -3.64 -16.52
C VAL A 50 -5.50 -2.66 -17.61
N GLY A 51 -6.45 -2.18 -18.42
CA GLY A 51 -6.21 -1.10 -19.37
C GLY A 51 -5.37 -1.52 -20.58
N VAL A 52 -5.19 -2.82 -20.83
CA VAL A 52 -4.40 -3.32 -21.95
C VAL A 52 -5.29 -3.73 -23.12
N ALA A 53 -4.80 -3.47 -24.34
CA ALA A 53 -5.50 -3.88 -25.55
C ALA A 53 -5.37 -5.38 -25.77
N VAL A 54 -6.49 -6.07 -25.96
CA VAL A 54 -6.54 -7.46 -26.39
C VAL A 54 -6.62 -7.50 -27.92
N THR A 55 -5.65 -8.16 -28.55
CA THR A 55 -5.63 -8.36 -30.00
C THR A 55 -6.02 -9.78 -30.34
N VAL A 56 -6.91 -9.96 -31.30
CA VAL A 56 -7.32 -11.26 -31.85
C VAL A 56 -6.78 -11.41 -33.27
N THR A 57 -6.04 -12.46 -33.52
CA THR A 57 -5.50 -12.79 -34.85
C THR A 57 -6.15 -14.09 -35.31
N ASP A 58 -6.74 -14.08 -36.49
CA ASP A 58 -7.38 -15.24 -37.09
C ASP A 58 -6.40 -16.14 -37.84
N SER A 59 -6.87 -17.31 -38.34
CA SER A 59 -6.02 -18.29 -39.05
C SER A 59 -5.43 -17.78 -40.37
N THR A 60 -5.94 -16.68 -40.91
CA THR A 60 -5.39 -16.01 -42.09
C THR A 60 -4.28 -15.01 -41.75
N GLY A 61 -4.05 -14.75 -40.45
CA GLY A 61 -3.10 -13.78 -39.97
C GLY A 61 -3.67 -12.36 -39.85
N LYS A 62 -4.98 -12.18 -40.04
CA LYS A 62 -5.63 -10.88 -39.88
C LYS A 62 -5.87 -10.59 -38.39
N SER A 63 -5.35 -9.45 -37.93
CA SER A 63 -5.50 -9.00 -36.56
C SER A 63 -6.61 -7.97 -36.39
N THR A 64 -7.34 -8.06 -35.30
CA THR A 64 -8.43 -7.15 -34.89
C THR A 64 -8.27 -6.81 -33.40
N ASN A 65 -8.44 -5.55 -33.05
CA ASN A 65 -8.47 -5.15 -31.65
C ASN A 65 -9.80 -5.58 -31.01
N ALA A 66 -9.72 -6.35 -29.93
CA ALA A 66 -10.87 -6.86 -29.18
C ALA A 66 -11.28 -5.97 -27.99
N GLY A 67 -10.75 -4.74 -27.90
CA GLY A 67 -11.04 -3.83 -26.79
C GLY A 67 -9.93 -3.80 -25.77
N VAL A 68 -10.23 -3.11 -24.66
CA VAL A 68 -9.33 -2.88 -23.53
C VAL A 68 -9.88 -3.57 -22.30
N THR A 69 -9.03 -4.15 -21.48
CA THR A 69 -9.43 -4.83 -20.23
C THR A 69 -9.92 -3.83 -19.17
N ASP A 70 -10.95 -4.21 -18.43
CA ASP A 70 -11.49 -3.43 -17.30
C ASP A 70 -10.68 -3.61 -16.00
N ALA A 71 -11.14 -3.01 -14.91
CA ALA A 71 -10.49 -3.07 -13.60
C ALA A 71 -10.38 -4.49 -12.99
N GLN A 72 -11.13 -5.46 -13.50
CA GLN A 72 -11.05 -6.86 -13.13
C GLN A 72 -10.30 -7.71 -14.19
N GLY A 73 -9.61 -7.07 -15.11
CA GLY A 73 -8.93 -7.71 -16.23
C GLY A 73 -9.88 -8.31 -17.28
N LYS A 74 -11.19 -8.03 -17.21
CA LYS A 74 -12.19 -8.58 -18.13
C LYS A 74 -12.22 -7.84 -19.43
N PHE A 75 -12.48 -8.56 -20.50
CA PHE A 75 -12.78 -7.99 -21.82
C PHE A 75 -13.97 -8.71 -22.45
N THR A 76 -14.62 -8.02 -23.39
CA THR A 76 -15.67 -8.58 -24.22
C THR A 76 -15.53 -8.00 -25.63
N ALA A 77 -15.52 -8.87 -26.65
CA ALA A 77 -15.34 -8.47 -28.02
C ALA A 77 -16.29 -9.20 -28.98
N ALA A 78 -16.76 -8.51 -29.99
CA ALA A 78 -17.34 -9.13 -31.18
C ALA A 78 -16.26 -9.32 -32.24
N VAL A 79 -15.94 -10.56 -32.57
CA VAL A 79 -14.86 -10.92 -33.47
C VAL A 79 -15.41 -11.54 -34.76
N SER A 80 -14.92 -11.06 -35.90
CA SER A 80 -15.18 -11.64 -37.21
C SER A 80 -13.88 -12.11 -37.82
N GLY A 81 -13.85 -13.29 -38.38
CA GLY A 81 -12.62 -13.86 -39.01
C GLY A 81 -12.75 -15.37 -39.19
N THR A 82 -11.67 -15.98 -39.65
CA THR A 82 -11.61 -17.43 -39.87
C THR A 82 -10.95 -18.12 -38.67
N PRO A 83 -11.66 -18.96 -37.91
CA PRO A 83 -11.04 -19.71 -36.78
C PRO A 83 -9.94 -20.67 -37.34
N PRO A 84 -9.02 -21.13 -36.45
CA PRO A 84 -8.88 -20.78 -35.07
C PRO A 84 -8.36 -19.36 -34.84
N PHE A 85 -8.54 -18.83 -33.61
CA PHE A 85 -8.08 -17.50 -33.21
C PHE A 85 -6.99 -17.60 -32.16
N VAL A 86 -6.02 -16.68 -32.24
CA VAL A 86 -5.04 -16.45 -31.18
C VAL A 86 -5.26 -15.05 -30.58
N LEU A 87 -5.49 -15.01 -29.30
CA LEU A 87 -5.62 -13.77 -28.55
C LEU A 87 -4.29 -13.43 -27.89
N THR A 88 -3.95 -12.15 -27.84
CA THR A 88 -2.73 -11.65 -27.20
C THR A 88 -3.02 -10.39 -26.40
N ALA A 89 -2.34 -10.25 -25.25
CA ALA A 89 -2.36 -9.05 -24.42
C ALA A 89 -0.94 -8.77 -23.89
N PRO A 90 -0.43 -7.53 -24.04
CA PRO A 90 0.88 -7.19 -23.49
C PRO A 90 0.82 -7.10 -21.96
N PHE A 91 1.89 -7.51 -21.28
CA PHE A 91 2.09 -7.34 -19.84
C PHE A 91 3.58 -7.33 -19.52
N ASN A 92 3.95 -7.04 -18.27
CA ASN A 92 5.31 -7.28 -17.82
C ASN A 92 5.36 -8.58 -17.01
N ASP A 93 6.37 -9.38 -17.33
CA ASP A 93 6.63 -10.63 -16.63
C ASP A 93 7.16 -10.37 -15.20
N VAL A 94 7.26 -11.40 -14.40
CA VAL A 94 7.70 -11.32 -12.98
C VAL A 94 9.11 -10.74 -12.79
N ASP A 95 9.95 -10.77 -13.81
CA ASP A 95 11.27 -10.15 -13.83
C ASP A 95 11.26 -8.69 -14.36
N GLY A 96 10.07 -8.14 -14.63
CA GLY A 96 9.90 -6.80 -15.18
C GLY A 96 10.12 -6.69 -16.69
N SER A 97 10.45 -7.79 -17.37
CA SER A 97 10.63 -7.78 -18.83
C SER A 97 9.28 -7.71 -19.56
N PRO A 98 9.21 -6.98 -20.69
CA PRO A 98 8.01 -6.98 -21.53
C PRO A 98 7.71 -8.38 -22.04
N ALA A 99 6.48 -8.83 -21.86
CA ALA A 99 5.99 -10.13 -22.28
C ALA A 99 4.57 -10.03 -22.88
N THR A 100 4.03 -11.15 -23.32
CA THR A 100 2.69 -11.20 -23.89
C THR A 100 1.95 -12.43 -23.39
N LEU A 101 0.82 -12.21 -22.73
CA LEU A 101 -0.13 -13.29 -22.45
C LEU A 101 -0.87 -13.68 -23.73
N SER A 102 -1.12 -14.97 -23.91
CA SER A 102 -1.79 -15.48 -25.10
C SER A 102 -2.74 -16.63 -24.80
N ALA A 103 -3.74 -16.78 -25.66
CA ALA A 103 -4.70 -17.88 -25.64
C ALA A 103 -5.06 -18.28 -27.07
N VAL A 104 -5.12 -19.58 -27.35
CA VAL A 104 -5.56 -20.12 -28.63
C VAL A 104 -6.94 -20.77 -28.49
N ILE A 105 -7.88 -20.40 -29.34
CA ILE A 105 -9.23 -20.98 -29.36
C ILE A 105 -9.61 -21.42 -30.75
N ASP A 106 -10.34 -22.54 -30.85
CA ASP A 106 -10.99 -22.97 -32.05
C ASP A 106 -12.48 -23.21 -31.80
N PRO A 107 -13.34 -22.19 -31.98
CA PRO A 107 -14.75 -22.28 -31.70
C PRO A 107 -15.56 -23.14 -32.69
N ALA A 108 -14.95 -23.63 -33.77
CA ALA A 108 -15.64 -24.38 -34.82
C ALA A 108 -15.95 -25.84 -34.46
N ALA A 109 -15.48 -26.37 -33.33
CA ALA A 109 -15.51 -27.80 -33.03
C ALA A 109 -16.81 -28.35 -32.42
N ASN A 110 -17.83 -27.59 -32.18
CA ASN A 110 -19.10 -28.05 -31.57
C ASN A 110 -20.19 -28.28 -32.61
N GLY A 111 -19.85 -28.85 -33.72
CA GLY A 111 -20.67 -29.75 -34.59
C GLY A 111 -22.02 -29.30 -35.09
N THR A 112 -22.53 -28.09 -34.93
CA THR A 112 -23.74 -27.56 -35.64
C THR A 112 -23.87 -26.06 -35.42
N GLY A 113 -23.16 -25.27 -36.22
CA GLY A 113 -23.25 -23.80 -36.18
C GLY A 113 -22.12 -23.17 -35.33
N SER A 114 -21.55 -22.06 -35.76
CA SER A 114 -20.57 -21.30 -35.00
C SER A 114 -21.16 -20.91 -33.63
N PRO A 115 -20.47 -21.15 -32.49
CA PRO A 115 -20.99 -20.75 -31.23
C PRO A 115 -21.16 -19.22 -31.19
N ALA A 116 -22.31 -18.76 -30.69
CA ALA A 116 -22.60 -17.33 -30.61
C ALA A 116 -21.72 -16.62 -29.57
N ALA A 117 -21.12 -17.37 -28.67
CA ALA A 117 -20.21 -16.85 -27.62
C ALA A 117 -19.16 -17.90 -27.20
N ALA A 118 -17.96 -17.43 -26.80
CA ALA A 118 -16.89 -18.28 -26.25
C ALA A 118 -16.14 -17.53 -25.14
N VAL A 119 -15.58 -18.28 -24.18
CA VAL A 119 -14.67 -17.78 -23.16
C VAL A 119 -13.23 -17.98 -23.61
N ALA A 120 -12.39 -16.98 -23.40
CA ALA A 120 -10.95 -17.02 -23.73
C ALA A 120 -10.16 -16.25 -22.66
N ASN A 121 -9.78 -16.92 -21.60
CA ASN A 121 -8.90 -16.32 -20.58
C ASN A 121 -7.45 -16.26 -21.08
N LEU A 122 -6.74 -15.19 -20.72
CA LEU A 122 -5.32 -15.01 -21.00
C LEU A 122 -4.57 -14.94 -19.68
N ASN A 123 -3.76 -15.96 -19.41
CA ASN A 123 -2.93 -16.05 -18.22
C ASN A 123 -1.61 -16.79 -18.51
N PRO A 124 -0.68 -16.93 -17.58
CA PRO A 124 0.58 -17.63 -17.82
C PRO A 124 0.39 -19.08 -18.31
N LEU A 125 -0.59 -19.80 -17.78
CA LEU A 125 -0.85 -21.18 -18.19
C LEU A 125 -1.40 -21.28 -19.60
N THR A 126 -2.33 -20.39 -19.97
CA THR A 126 -2.86 -20.33 -21.35
C THR A 126 -1.79 -19.94 -22.36
N SER A 127 -0.82 -19.11 -21.93
CA SER A 127 0.32 -18.70 -22.74
C SER A 127 1.26 -19.86 -23.01
N LEU A 128 1.60 -20.66 -22.01
CA LEU A 128 2.38 -21.88 -22.17
C LEU A 128 1.68 -22.88 -23.10
N GLN A 129 0.37 -23.05 -22.96
CA GLN A 129 -0.43 -23.91 -23.84
C GLN A 129 -0.41 -23.39 -25.30
N THR A 130 -0.59 -22.10 -25.49
CA THR A 130 -0.58 -21.44 -26.80
C THR A 130 0.79 -21.57 -27.49
N GLN A 131 1.88 -21.29 -26.77
CA GLN A 131 3.24 -21.44 -27.27
C GLN A 131 3.51 -22.86 -27.74
N ARG A 132 3.05 -23.84 -26.98
CA ARG A 132 3.17 -25.25 -27.31
C ARG A 132 2.39 -25.64 -28.57
N VAL A 133 1.14 -25.16 -28.70
CA VAL A 133 0.32 -25.38 -29.90
C VAL A 133 0.99 -24.79 -31.15
N LEU A 134 1.61 -23.62 -31.01
CA LEU A 134 2.28 -22.92 -32.10
C LEU A 134 3.71 -23.39 -32.37
N GLY A 135 4.27 -24.30 -31.55
CA GLY A 135 5.65 -24.77 -31.65
C GLY A 135 6.68 -23.65 -31.42
N LEU A 136 6.35 -22.66 -30.64
CA LEU A 136 7.21 -21.48 -30.37
C LEU A 136 8.15 -21.73 -29.21
N VAL A 137 9.35 -21.16 -29.26
CA VAL A 137 10.16 -20.94 -28.07
C VAL A 137 9.59 -19.76 -27.28
N PRO A 138 9.71 -19.72 -25.94
CA PRO A 138 9.23 -18.63 -25.14
C PRO A 138 9.93 -17.32 -25.55
N SER A 139 9.28 -16.47 -26.34
CA SER A 139 9.80 -15.14 -26.65
C SER A 139 8.74 -14.30 -27.36
N GLY A 140 8.03 -13.47 -26.66
CA GLY A 140 7.17 -12.44 -27.23
C GLY A 140 5.84 -12.94 -27.80
N ALA A 141 5.11 -12.02 -28.43
CA ALA A 141 3.83 -12.30 -29.08
C ALA A 141 4.06 -13.13 -30.37
N PRO A 142 3.22 -14.16 -30.64
CA PRO A 142 3.26 -14.89 -31.92
C PRO A 142 2.98 -13.94 -33.08
N SER A 143 3.81 -13.97 -34.09
CA SER A 143 3.57 -13.21 -35.32
C SER A 143 2.40 -13.78 -36.13
N ALA A 144 1.72 -12.93 -36.89
CA ALA A 144 0.67 -13.37 -37.80
C ALA A 144 1.12 -14.49 -38.76
N ALA A 145 2.37 -14.44 -39.22
CA ALA A 145 2.95 -15.49 -40.07
C ALA A 145 3.10 -16.84 -39.34
N GLN A 146 3.48 -16.81 -38.06
CA GLN A 146 3.58 -18.02 -37.23
C GLN A 146 2.19 -18.62 -36.97
N ILE A 147 1.19 -17.78 -36.69
CA ILE A 147 -0.20 -18.20 -36.46
C ILE A 147 -0.76 -18.83 -37.75
N GLY A 148 -0.58 -18.19 -38.89
CA GLY A 148 -1.06 -18.70 -40.16
C GLY A 148 -0.34 -19.98 -40.66
N ALA A 149 0.91 -20.21 -40.25
CA ALA A 149 1.67 -21.42 -40.57
C ALA A 149 1.37 -22.61 -39.63
N ALA A 150 0.81 -22.36 -38.44
CA ALA A 150 0.55 -23.38 -37.47
C ALA A 150 -0.69 -24.21 -37.83
N LYS A 151 -0.58 -25.53 -37.69
CA LYS A 151 -1.73 -26.45 -37.86
C LYS A 151 -2.49 -26.53 -36.54
N ILE A 152 -3.25 -25.47 -36.23
CA ILE A 152 -4.06 -25.38 -35.02
C ILE A 152 -5.34 -26.21 -35.22
N THR A 153 -5.54 -27.20 -34.40
CA THR A 153 -6.73 -28.04 -34.33
C THR A 153 -7.18 -28.22 -32.90
N GLN A 154 -8.43 -28.60 -32.69
CA GLN A 154 -8.93 -28.97 -31.36
C GLN A 154 -8.07 -30.04 -30.68
N ALA A 155 -7.64 -31.04 -31.46
CA ALA A 155 -6.75 -32.08 -30.92
C ALA A 155 -5.40 -31.53 -30.47
N SER A 156 -4.78 -30.61 -31.22
CA SER A 156 -3.51 -30.00 -30.82
C SER A 156 -3.66 -29.09 -29.61
N ILE A 157 -4.77 -28.37 -29.47
CA ILE A 157 -5.08 -27.55 -28.30
C ILE A 157 -5.30 -28.44 -27.06
N ALA A 158 -6.11 -29.48 -27.18
CA ALA A 158 -6.36 -30.43 -26.09
C ALA A 158 -5.07 -31.16 -25.66
N GLN A 159 -4.25 -31.60 -26.60
CA GLN A 159 -2.95 -32.25 -26.31
C GLN A 159 -2.01 -31.31 -25.57
N ALA A 160 -1.89 -30.08 -26.04
CA ALA A 160 -1.06 -29.07 -25.35
C ALA A 160 -1.54 -28.80 -23.91
N GLY A 161 -2.87 -28.72 -23.72
CA GLY A 161 -3.47 -28.61 -22.39
C GLY A 161 -3.15 -29.81 -21.49
N ALA A 162 -3.32 -31.01 -21.99
CA ALA A 162 -3.00 -32.23 -21.25
C ALA A 162 -1.51 -32.33 -20.88
N ASP A 163 -0.62 -31.94 -21.79
CA ASP A 163 0.81 -31.96 -21.53
C ASP A 163 1.21 -30.96 -20.45
N VAL A 164 0.69 -29.72 -20.51
CA VAL A 164 0.93 -28.69 -19.49
C VAL A 164 0.34 -29.11 -18.15
N THR A 165 -0.87 -29.65 -18.15
CA THR A 165 -1.52 -30.14 -16.93
C THR A 165 -0.73 -31.29 -16.30
N SER A 166 -0.28 -32.25 -17.08
CA SER A 166 0.53 -33.36 -16.62
C SER A 166 1.87 -32.91 -16.03
N ALA A 167 2.51 -31.93 -16.69
CA ALA A 167 3.77 -31.38 -16.23
C ALA A 167 3.64 -30.64 -14.88
N LEU A 168 2.50 -29.96 -14.66
CA LEU A 168 2.26 -29.10 -13.49
C LEU A 168 1.39 -29.77 -12.40
N GLN A 169 0.99 -31.01 -12.58
CA GLN A 169 0.08 -31.71 -11.64
C GLN A 169 0.50 -31.63 -10.18
N PRO A 170 1.79 -31.72 -9.80
CA PRO A 170 2.19 -31.53 -8.40
C PRO A 170 1.88 -30.15 -7.85
N LEU A 171 2.02 -29.08 -8.67
CA LEU A 171 1.66 -27.73 -8.27
C LEU A 171 0.14 -27.58 -8.13
N PHE A 172 -0.63 -28.05 -9.09
CA PHE A 172 -2.09 -27.99 -9.03
C PHE A 172 -2.65 -28.70 -7.80
N THR A 173 -2.09 -29.85 -7.46
CA THR A 173 -2.46 -30.59 -6.23
C THR A 173 -2.15 -29.76 -4.98
N ALA A 174 -0.95 -29.17 -4.90
CA ALA A 174 -0.52 -28.40 -3.74
C ALA A 174 -1.37 -27.13 -3.51
N PHE A 175 -1.84 -26.51 -4.59
CA PHE A 175 -2.63 -25.27 -4.53
C PHE A 175 -4.14 -25.49 -4.63
N GLY A 176 -4.61 -26.74 -4.69
CA GLY A 176 -6.04 -27.06 -4.76
C GLY A 176 -6.71 -26.61 -6.07
N VAL A 177 -5.94 -26.48 -7.16
CA VAL A 177 -6.47 -26.16 -8.48
C VAL A 177 -7.34 -27.30 -8.96
N SER A 178 -8.59 -27.02 -9.34
CA SER A 178 -9.52 -28.06 -9.81
C SER A 178 -9.03 -28.69 -11.12
N ALA A 179 -9.39 -29.94 -11.35
CA ALA A 179 -9.05 -30.65 -12.59
C ALA A 179 -9.56 -29.91 -13.83
N ASN A 180 -10.73 -29.26 -13.76
CA ASN A 180 -11.29 -28.46 -14.85
C ASN A 180 -10.48 -27.19 -15.12
N ALA A 181 -10.16 -26.42 -14.08
CA ALA A 181 -9.34 -25.22 -14.22
C ALA A 181 -7.94 -25.52 -14.75
N ALA A 182 -7.36 -26.65 -14.34
CA ALA A 182 -6.06 -27.11 -14.81
C ALA A 182 -6.08 -27.56 -16.29
N SER A 183 -7.12 -28.29 -16.72
CA SER A 183 -7.19 -28.88 -18.07
C SER A 183 -7.78 -27.91 -19.10
N ASN A 184 -8.61 -26.96 -18.69
CA ASN A 184 -9.30 -26.01 -19.57
C ASN A 184 -9.09 -24.55 -19.14
N PRO A 185 -7.88 -24.08 -18.88
CA PRO A 185 -7.65 -22.74 -18.32
C PRO A 185 -8.13 -21.63 -19.26
N ILE A 186 -8.14 -21.87 -20.58
CA ILE A 186 -8.60 -20.91 -21.58
C ILE A 186 -10.11 -20.71 -21.49
N SER A 187 -10.89 -21.79 -21.38
CA SER A 187 -12.36 -21.78 -21.44
C SER A 187 -13.04 -21.85 -20.07
N ASP A 188 -12.27 -21.77 -18.98
CA ASP A 188 -12.85 -21.78 -17.62
C ASP A 188 -13.64 -20.49 -17.37
N GLY A 189 -14.96 -20.56 -17.48
CA GLY A 189 -15.86 -19.44 -17.21
C GLY A 189 -15.96 -19.05 -15.73
N THR A 190 -15.36 -19.81 -14.83
CA THR A 190 -15.31 -19.52 -13.38
C THR A 190 -14.01 -18.80 -12.96
N TYR A 191 -13.04 -18.66 -13.89
CA TYR A 191 -11.79 -17.98 -13.60
C TYR A 191 -12.01 -16.50 -13.27
N VAL A 192 -11.46 -16.08 -12.17
CA VAL A 192 -11.43 -14.70 -11.69
C VAL A 192 -10.03 -14.36 -11.18
N ALA A 193 -9.57 -13.15 -11.47
CA ALA A 193 -8.27 -12.67 -11.06
C ALA A 193 -8.31 -12.17 -9.60
N ASN A 194 -8.19 -13.09 -8.65
CA ASN A 194 -8.07 -12.78 -7.23
C ASN A 194 -7.54 -13.98 -6.44
N ALA A 195 -7.00 -13.72 -5.25
CA ALA A 195 -6.40 -14.73 -4.38
C ALA A 195 -7.36 -15.84 -3.89
N SER A 196 -8.68 -15.68 -4.02
CA SER A 196 -9.66 -16.72 -3.71
C SER A 196 -9.81 -17.77 -4.83
N ASN A 197 -9.32 -17.46 -6.04
CA ASN A 197 -9.26 -18.43 -7.13
C ASN A 197 -7.97 -19.25 -7.04
N PRO A 198 -8.02 -20.58 -6.85
CA PRO A 198 -6.82 -21.40 -6.65
C PRO A 198 -5.80 -21.34 -7.81
N LEU A 199 -6.29 -21.16 -9.06
CA LEU A 199 -5.41 -21.01 -10.21
C LEU A 199 -4.72 -19.64 -10.24
N ASP A 200 -5.42 -18.58 -9.90
CA ASP A 200 -4.84 -17.24 -9.83
C ASP A 200 -3.86 -17.11 -8.67
N ASN A 201 -4.23 -17.65 -7.51
CA ASN A 201 -3.34 -17.75 -6.34
C ASN A 201 -2.06 -18.56 -6.63
N LEU A 202 -2.14 -19.56 -7.51
CA LEU A 202 -0.95 -20.27 -7.98
C LEU A 202 0.01 -19.32 -8.71
N PHE A 203 -0.49 -18.38 -9.52
CA PHE A 203 0.35 -17.41 -10.23
C PHE A 203 0.98 -16.36 -9.31
N ASP A 204 0.36 -16.08 -8.18
CA ASP A 204 0.93 -15.20 -7.15
C ASP A 204 2.13 -15.84 -6.43
N ILE A 205 2.12 -17.14 -6.27
CA ILE A 205 3.08 -17.88 -5.43
C ILE A 205 4.13 -18.61 -6.30
N ALA A 206 3.70 -19.20 -7.40
CA ALA A 206 4.58 -19.79 -8.40
C ALA A 206 4.76 -18.79 -9.54
N HIS A 207 5.93 -18.19 -9.62
CA HIS A 207 6.24 -17.19 -10.64
C HIS A 207 6.47 -17.85 -12.01
N PHE A 208 5.51 -17.66 -12.89
CA PHE A 208 5.56 -18.15 -14.27
C PHE A 208 6.21 -17.10 -15.16
N ASN A 209 7.45 -17.28 -15.53
CA ASN A 209 8.10 -16.45 -16.54
C ASN A 209 7.69 -16.94 -17.94
N VAL A 210 6.73 -16.24 -18.52
CA VAL A 210 6.17 -16.60 -19.85
C VAL A 210 7.19 -16.36 -20.98
N HIS A 211 8.12 -15.43 -20.77
CA HIS A 211 9.16 -15.10 -21.73
C HIS A 211 10.22 -16.21 -21.85
N THR A 212 10.64 -16.79 -20.71
CA THR A 212 11.63 -17.87 -20.69
C THR A 212 11.01 -19.26 -20.69
N GLY A 213 9.69 -19.37 -20.47
CA GLY A 213 9.00 -20.65 -20.30
C GLY A 213 9.41 -21.36 -19.00
N SER A 214 9.87 -20.61 -17.99
CA SER A 214 10.31 -21.14 -16.71
C SER A 214 9.31 -20.86 -15.62
N ILE A 215 9.26 -21.74 -14.64
CA ILE A 215 8.45 -21.57 -13.43
C ILE A 215 9.40 -21.60 -12.25
N ALA A 216 9.41 -20.52 -11.48
CA ALA A 216 10.07 -20.46 -10.19
C ALA A 216 9.02 -20.72 -9.10
N VAL A 217 9.20 -21.78 -8.33
CA VAL A 217 8.35 -22.09 -7.18
C VAL A 217 9.11 -21.75 -5.92
N GLY A 218 8.58 -20.81 -5.15
CA GLY A 218 9.21 -20.31 -3.92
C GLY A 218 9.15 -18.79 -3.86
N ALA A 219 9.66 -18.22 -2.80
CA ALA A 219 9.58 -16.78 -2.53
C ALA A 219 10.36 -15.89 -3.50
N ASP A 220 11.17 -16.45 -4.37
CA ASP A 220 11.96 -15.71 -5.35
C ASP A 220 12.08 -16.51 -6.66
N ALA A 221 11.84 -15.84 -7.78
CA ALA A 221 12.01 -16.35 -9.14
C ALA A 221 13.42 -16.92 -9.43
N SER A 222 14.43 -16.64 -8.61
CA SER A 222 15.82 -17.08 -8.81
C SER A 222 16.14 -18.47 -8.22
N ARG A 223 15.29 -19.10 -7.41
CA ARG A 223 15.68 -20.24 -6.55
C ARG A 223 15.24 -21.62 -6.93
N ALA A 224 14.13 -21.81 -7.59
CA ALA A 224 13.68 -23.12 -8.02
C ALA A 224 13.10 -23.02 -9.42
N THR A 225 13.96 -22.79 -10.38
CA THR A 225 13.54 -22.68 -11.76
C THR A 225 13.27 -24.06 -12.30
N VAL A 226 12.00 -24.39 -12.47
CA VAL A 226 11.57 -25.54 -13.21
C VAL A 226 11.31 -25.06 -14.63
N THR A 227 12.18 -25.39 -15.56
CA THR A 227 11.98 -25.07 -16.98
C THR A 227 10.99 -26.07 -17.57
N ILE A 228 9.83 -25.56 -18.02
CA ILE A 228 8.89 -26.33 -18.83
C ILE A 228 9.30 -26.14 -20.29
N PRO A 229 9.76 -27.21 -20.99
CA PRO A 229 10.09 -27.11 -22.39
C PRO A 229 8.82 -26.86 -23.19
N VAL A 230 8.79 -25.73 -23.90
CA VAL A 230 7.65 -25.32 -24.75
C VAL A 230 7.69 -25.99 -26.12
N THR A 231 8.84 -26.48 -26.52
CA THR A 231 9.04 -27.05 -27.86
C THR A 231 9.39 -28.54 -27.83
N GLY A 232 8.68 -29.34 -28.62
CA GLY A 232 9.11 -30.65 -29.02
C GLY A 232 8.78 -31.81 -28.08
N ALA A 233 9.21 -33.00 -28.51
CA ALA A 233 8.88 -34.30 -27.95
C ALA A 233 9.51 -34.62 -26.56
N THR A 234 10.14 -33.68 -25.92
CA THR A 234 10.84 -33.84 -24.62
C THR A 234 10.13 -33.27 -23.42
N SER A 235 8.85 -32.98 -23.52
CA SER A 235 8.04 -32.52 -22.42
C SER A 235 7.73 -33.67 -21.46
N GLY A 236 8.71 -34.04 -20.66
CA GLY A 236 8.49 -34.89 -19.51
C GLY A 236 7.78 -34.08 -18.38
N PRO A 237 7.16 -34.78 -17.43
CA PRO A 237 6.60 -34.12 -16.23
C PRO A 237 7.72 -33.35 -15.54
N VAL A 238 7.35 -32.17 -15.00
CA VAL A 238 8.22 -31.45 -14.06
C VAL A 238 8.70 -32.47 -13.00
N PRO A 239 10.02 -32.60 -12.76
CA PRO A 239 10.50 -33.59 -11.80
C PRO A 239 9.80 -33.39 -10.46
N ALA A 240 8.99 -34.37 -10.04
CA ALA A 240 8.26 -34.30 -8.78
C ALA A 240 9.20 -34.00 -7.61
N ALA A 241 10.47 -34.43 -7.70
CA ALA A 241 11.50 -34.10 -6.72
C ALA A 241 11.90 -32.62 -6.70
N ALA A 242 11.93 -31.92 -7.84
CA ALA A 242 12.22 -30.47 -7.88
C ALA A 242 11.05 -29.66 -7.33
N VAL A 243 9.82 -30.05 -7.68
CA VAL A 243 8.60 -29.47 -7.09
C VAL A 243 8.51 -29.80 -5.61
N ALA A 244 8.78 -31.04 -5.21
CA ALA A 244 8.80 -31.44 -3.81
C ALA A 244 9.91 -30.76 -3.02
N SER A 245 11.09 -30.48 -3.61
CA SER A 245 12.14 -29.70 -2.95
C SER A 245 11.76 -28.22 -2.84
N ALA A 246 11.12 -27.65 -3.87
CA ALA A 246 10.59 -26.31 -3.83
C ALA A 246 9.40 -26.20 -2.85
N LEU A 247 8.52 -27.21 -2.80
CA LEU A 247 7.42 -27.32 -1.84
C LEU A 247 7.89 -27.81 -0.46
N ALA A 248 9.02 -28.51 -0.31
CA ALA A 248 9.59 -28.93 0.96
C ALA A 248 10.16 -27.76 1.75
N LEU A 249 10.58 -26.71 1.08
CA LEU A 249 10.72 -25.39 1.71
C LEU A 249 9.34 -24.89 2.19
N SER A 250 8.25 -25.36 1.64
CA SER A 250 6.87 -25.05 2.03
C SER A 250 6.25 -25.99 3.08
N ASN A 251 6.89 -27.09 3.48
CA ASN A 251 6.41 -27.98 4.55
C ASN A 251 6.90 -27.60 5.95
N GLY A 252 7.77 -26.58 6.06
CA GLY A 252 8.13 -25.94 7.32
C GLY A 252 6.97 -25.11 7.89
N PRO A 253 7.14 -24.56 9.11
CA PRO A 253 6.14 -23.66 9.70
C PRO A 253 5.93 -22.39 8.84
N THR A 254 6.90 -22.04 8.00
CA THR A 254 6.91 -20.85 7.11
C THR A 254 7.14 -21.24 5.65
N THR A 255 6.72 -20.37 4.72
CA THR A 255 6.96 -20.57 3.27
C THR A 255 8.37 -20.15 2.85
N THR A 256 9.06 -19.37 3.69
CA THR A 256 10.42 -18.88 3.49
C THR A 256 11.33 -19.36 4.62
N PRO A 257 12.65 -19.17 4.55
CA PRO A 257 13.55 -19.42 5.68
C PRO A 257 13.33 -18.52 6.90
N ILE A 258 12.49 -17.47 6.77
CA ILE A 258 12.22 -16.52 7.84
C ILE A 258 11.24 -17.14 8.84
N GLN A 259 11.66 -17.24 10.08
CA GLN A 259 10.88 -17.76 11.21
C GLN A 259 10.50 -16.66 12.20
N HIS A 260 11.18 -15.49 12.10
CA HIS A 260 10.93 -14.33 12.92
C HIS A 260 10.81 -13.09 12.02
N VAL A 261 9.68 -12.42 12.10
CA VAL A 261 9.47 -11.09 11.48
C VAL A 261 9.36 -10.06 12.59
N ILE A 262 10.20 -9.03 12.55
CA ILE A 262 10.16 -7.89 13.44
C ILE A 262 9.75 -6.70 12.61
N VAL A 263 8.60 -6.11 12.88
CA VAL A 263 8.11 -4.88 12.24
C VAL A 263 8.36 -3.72 13.18
N VAL A 264 9.24 -2.79 12.80
CA VAL A 264 9.57 -1.61 13.61
C VAL A 264 8.93 -0.40 12.97
N VAL A 265 8.12 0.33 13.75
CA VAL A 265 7.36 1.48 13.26
C VAL A 265 7.77 2.72 14.04
N GLY A 266 8.45 3.65 13.36
CA GLY A 266 8.70 5.01 13.85
C GLY A 266 7.58 5.95 13.41
N GLU A 267 7.82 7.26 13.50
CA GLU A 267 6.79 8.25 13.25
C GLU A 267 7.22 9.40 12.35
N ASN A 268 6.29 9.81 11.47
CA ASN A 268 6.23 11.08 10.75
C ASN A 268 7.43 11.40 9.85
N GLN A 269 7.84 10.45 9.01
CA GLN A 269 8.88 10.69 8.00
C GLN A 269 8.39 10.33 6.61
N THR A 270 8.57 11.22 5.63
CA THR A 270 8.39 10.86 4.22
C THR A 270 9.66 10.22 3.65
N PHE A 271 9.50 9.51 2.53
CA PHE A 271 10.65 8.94 1.83
C PHE A 271 11.63 10.04 1.38
N ASP A 272 11.15 11.11 0.75
CA ASP A 272 12.01 12.21 0.34
C ASP A 272 12.56 13.00 1.53
N GLY A 273 11.83 13.08 2.63
CA GLY A 273 12.31 13.70 3.88
C GLY A 273 13.58 13.03 4.42
N LEU A 274 13.65 11.70 4.34
CA LEU A 274 14.79 10.93 4.84
C LEU A 274 15.77 10.53 3.73
N PHE A 275 15.30 10.11 2.56
CA PHE A 275 16.09 9.58 1.45
C PHE A 275 16.19 10.54 0.24
N GLY A 276 15.78 11.80 0.38
CA GLY A 276 15.80 12.78 -0.72
C GLY A 276 17.16 13.00 -1.35
N GLY A 277 18.24 12.91 -0.56
CA GLY A 277 19.63 13.00 -1.01
C GLY A 277 20.36 11.65 -1.13
N TYR A 278 19.66 10.51 -1.06
CA TYR A 278 20.26 9.18 -1.14
C TYR A 278 20.73 8.85 -2.56
N VAL A 279 21.92 8.25 -2.66
CA VAL A 279 22.48 7.72 -3.90
C VAL A 279 22.46 6.19 -3.85
N ALA A 280 21.69 5.57 -4.72
CA ALA A 280 21.60 4.12 -4.79
C ALA A 280 22.91 3.47 -5.24
N PRO A 281 23.20 2.21 -4.84
CA PRO A 281 24.35 1.46 -5.32
C PRO A 281 24.39 1.33 -6.84
N SER A 282 25.59 1.11 -7.38
CA SER A 282 25.78 0.96 -8.83
C SER A 282 24.87 -0.13 -9.41
N GLY A 283 24.16 0.21 -10.48
CA GLY A 283 23.17 -0.69 -11.12
C GLY A 283 21.77 -0.64 -10.55
N GLN A 284 21.55 0.11 -9.46
CA GLN A 284 20.22 0.39 -8.92
C GLN A 284 19.78 1.82 -9.28
N THR A 285 18.47 2.01 -9.33
CA THR A 285 17.85 3.33 -9.45
C THR A 285 17.05 3.63 -8.20
N VAL A 286 16.87 4.92 -7.89
CA VAL A 286 16.00 5.38 -6.81
C VAL A 286 15.27 6.64 -7.30
N LYS A 287 13.98 6.76 -7.03
CA LYS A 287 13.22 7.97 -7.35
C LYS A 287 13.13 8.85 -6.10
N ASN A 288 13.97 9.88 -6.03
CA ASN A 288 14.00 10.85 -4.94
C ASN A 288 14.32 12.26 -5.46
N LEU A 289 14.48 13.24 -4.58
CA LEU A 289 14.75 14.63 -4.95
C LEU A 289 16.03 14.76 -5.79
N LEU A 290 17.10 14.04 -5.40
CA LEU A 290 18.40 14.09 -6.09
C LEU A 290 18.31 13.47 -7.49
N SER A 291 17.77 12.27 -7.62
CA SER A 291 17.69 11.55 -8.90
C SER A 291 16.77 12.23 -9.91
N GLN A 292 15.76 12.95 -9.42
CA GLN A 292 14.88 13.76 -10.25
C GLN A 292 15.50 15.12 -10.63
N GLY A 293 16.67 15.45 -10.11
CA GLY A 293 17.34 16.74 -10.34
C GLY A 293 16.61 17.93 -9.68
N ILE A 294 15.74 17.68 -8.71
CA ILE A 294 15.10 18.72 -7.92
C ILE A 294 16.14 19.39 -7.03
N ILE A 295 17.04 18.61 -6.47
CA ILE A 295 18.20 19.10 -5.71
C ILE A 295 19.51 18.64 -6.35
N ASN A 296 20.60 19.34 -6.05
CA ASN A 296 21.97 18.89 -6.26
C ASN A 296 22.46 18.07 -5.06
N ALA A 297 23.60 17.38 -5.21
CA ALA A 297 24.18 16.56 -4.14
C ALA A 297 24.57 17.35 -2.87
N ASP A 298 24.85 18.64 -3.00
CA ASP A 298 25.12 19.56 -1.88
C ASP A 298 23.85 20.11 -1.21
N GLY A 299 22.67 19.66 -1.67
CA GLY A 299 21.36 20.09 -1.17
C GLY A 299 20.93 21.47 -1.70
N SER A 300 21.65 22.06 -2.65
CA SER A 300 21.22 23.29 -3.34
C SER A 300 20.12 23.01 -4.38
N PRO A 301 19.35 24.01 -4.82
CA PRO A 301 18.38 23.83 -5.89
C PRO A 301 19.00 23.25 -7.17
N GLY A 302 18.41 22.18 -7.68
CA GLY A 302 18.84 21.50 -8.90
C GLY A 302 18.18 22.08 -10.16
N PRO A 303 18.50 21.53 -11.35
CA PRO A 303 17.96 22.03 -12.64
C PRO A 303 16.44 21.86 -12.74
N ASN A 304 15.85 20.92 -12.03
CA ASN A 304 14.43 20.64 -12.02
C ASN A 304 13.72 21.12 -10.74
N PHE A 305 14.33 22.05 -10.01
CA PHE A 305 13.80 22.54 -8.73
C PHE A 305 12.35 23.03 -8.82
N ALA A 306 11.96 23.58 -9.98
CA ALA A 306 10.62 24.05 -10.25
C ALA A 306 9.52 22.96 -10.15
N LEU A 307 9.88 21.67 -10.24
CA LEU A 307 8.92 20.57 -10.08
C LEU A 307 8.36 20.44 -8.65
N ALA A 308 9.07 20.98 -7.66
CA ALA A 308 8.67 20.91 -6.24
C ALA A 308 8.25 22.28 -5.68
N GLN A 309 8.10 23.29 -6.53
CA GLN A 309 7.62 24.60 -6.08
C GLN A 309 6.22 24.55 -5.52
N GLN A 310 6.00 25.26 -4.42
CA GLN A 310 4.73 25.33 -3.72
C GLN A 310 3.90 26.52 -4.19
N SER A 311 2.60 26.32 -4.27
CA SER A 311 1.61 27.27 -4.73
C SER A 311 0.70 27.71 -3.59
N GLN A 312 0.25 28.97 -3.64
CA GLN A 312 -0.83 29.47 -2.80
C GLN A 312 -2.16 29.09 -3.43
N GLY A 313 -3.12 28.67 -2.62
CA GLY A 313 -4.49 28.43 -3.06
C GLY A 313 -5.31 29.72 -3.13
N ALA A 314 -6.27 29.78 -4.03
CA ALA A 314 -7.29 30.83 -4.02
C ALA A 314 -8.26 30.63 -2.85
N THR A 315 -8.92 31.72 -2.42
CA THR A 315 -9.98 31.66 -1.40
C THR A 315 -11.10 30.71 -1.81
N GLN A 316 -11.54 29.89 -0.88
CA GLN A 316 -12.59 28.88 -1.06
C GLN A 316 -13.74 29.11 -0.07
N THR A 317 -14.97 28.76 -0.48
CA THR A 317 -16.17 28.79 0.37
C THR A 317 -16.60 27.39 0.82
N ALA A 318 -16.02 26.36 0.22
CA ALA A 318 -16.22 24.97 0.55
C ALA A 318 -14.94 24.19 0.22
N TYR A 319 -14.75 23.05 0.87
CA TYR A 319 -13.64 22.16 0.58
C TYR A 319 -13.64 21.71 -0.89
N THR A 320 -12.48 21.78 -1.51
CA THR A 320 -12.22 21.19 -2.83
C THR A 320 -10.94 20.35 -2.74
N LEU A 321 -10.95 19.22 -3.42
CA LEU A 321 -9.80 18.32 -3.48
C LEU A 321 -8.59 18.96 -4.20
N GLN A 322 -8.90 19.80 -5.21
CA GLN A 322 -7.91 20.51 -6.02
C GLN A 322 -8.14 22.02 -5.94
N PRO A 323 -7.60 22.69 -4.90
CA PRO A 323 -7.71 24.13 -4.79
C PRO A 323 -7.18 24.85 -6.03
N THR A 324 -7.86 25.89 -6.47
CA THR A 324 -7.37 26.74 -7.56
C THR A 324 -6.10 27.46 -7.12
N ARG A 325 -5.02 27.32 -7.90
CA ARG A 325 -3.75 28.01 -7.63
C ARG A 325 -3.90 29.51 -7.92
N ALA A 326 -3.55 30.33 -6.94
CA ALA A 326 -3.55 31.79 -7.09
C ALA A 326 -2.19 32.29 -7.60
N SER A 327 -1.09 31.86 -6.95
CA SER A 327 0.29 32.21 -7.34
C SER A 327 1.26 31.20 -6.71
N ALA A 328 2.47 31.11 -7.22
CA ALA A 328 3.55 30.44 -6.51
C ALA A 328 4.02 31.29 -5.32
N TYR A 329 4.54 30.65 -4.28
CA TYR A 329 5.27 31.36 -3.22
C TYR A 329 6.54 31.98 -3.81
N THR A 330 6.87 33.20 -3.38
CA THR A 330 8.16 33.83 -3.72
C THR A 330 9.28 33.16 -2.90
N THR A 331 9.02 32.96 -1.60
CA THR A 331 9.85 32.27 -0.64
C THR A 331 8.94 31.42 0.25
N LEU A 332 9.46 30.35 0.83
CA LEU A 332 8.69 29.62 1.85
C LEU A 332 8.50 30.50 3.09
N PRO A 333 7.38 30.35 3.81
CA PRO A 333 7.26 30.89 5.16
C PRO A 333 8.40 30.38 6.03
N GLN A 334 8.91 31.21 6.91
CA GLN A 334 9.93 30.81 7.88
C GLN A 334 9.32 29.79 8.85
N PRO A 335 9.96 28.66 9.12
CA PRO A 335 9.45 27.69 10.10
C PRO A 335 9.16 28.34 11.46
N GLU A 336 8.20 27.78 12.18
CA GLU A 336 7.88 28.24 13.53
C GLU A 336 8.91 27.73 14.52
N GLN A 337 9.21 28.55 15.50
CA GLN A 337 10.06 28.13 16.62
C GLN A 337 9.30 27.12 17.47
N ILE A 338 9.85 25.92 17.58
CA ILE A 338 9.39 24.93 18.53
C ILE A 338 10.26 24.98 19.75
N GLY A 339 9.64 25.24 20.89
CA GLY A 339 10.22 24.94 22.17
C GLY A 339 9.30 23.94 22.85
N ILE A 340 9.76 22.75 23.20
CA ILE A 340 9.09 22.05 24.27
C ILE A 340 9.35 22.82 25.51
N VAL A 341 8.35 23.48 25.97
CA VAL A 341 8.37 24.25 27.19
C VAL A 341 8.13 23.32 28.37
N ASN A 342 7.55 22.13 28.14
CA ASN A 342 7.23 21.20 29.19
C ASN A 342 6.92 19.81 28.63
N LEU A 343 7.76 18.80 28.94
CA LEU A 343 7.52 17.39 28.57
C LEU A 343 6.23 16.80 29.17
N GLN A 344 5.70 17.37 30.24
CA GLN A 344 4.44 16.89 30.87
C GLN A 344 3.21 17.36 30.11
N THR A 345 3.30 18.48 29.44
CA THR A 345 2.17 19.08 28.71
C THR A 345 2.39 19.11 27.20
N PHE A 346 3.56 18.74 26.70
CA PHE A 346 3.97 18.92 25.29
C PHE A 346 3.63 20.33 24.76
N ALA A 347 3.68 21.32 25.64
CA ALA A 347 3.39 22.68 25.27
C ALA A 347 4.44 23.16 24.27
N THR A 348 3.99 23.32 23.05
CA THR A 348 4.78 23.81 21.91
C THR A 348 4.91 25.33 21.95
N GLY A 349 5.92 25.83 21.28
CA GLY A 349 6.23 27.26 21.17
C GLY A 349 5.13 28.06 20.47
N THR A 350 5.14 29.32 20.72
CA THR A 350 4.06 30.29 20.55
C THR A 350 4.14 31.06 19.23
N GLY A 351 3.98 30.47 18.07
CA GLY A 351 3.76 31.24 16.82
C GLY A 351 4.86 32.25 16.44
N VAL A 352 6.10 32.03 16.93
CA VAL A 352 7.24 32.89 16.64
C VAL A 352 8.11 32.23 15.60
N ALA A 353 8.54 33.00 14.59
CA ALA A 353 9.44 32.46 13.57
C ALA A 353 10.75 31.92 14.17
N ASP A 354 11.15 30.72 13.76
CA ASP A 354 12.41 30.11 14.18
C ASP A 354 13.60 30.82 13.50
N THR A 355 14.37 31.57 14.29
CA THR A 355 15.49 32.36 13.81
C THR A 355 16.69 31.55 13.34
N ARG A 356 16.70 30.23 13.54
CA ARG A 356 17.70 29.33 12.95
C ARG A 356 17.55 29.29 11.42
N PHE A 357 16.33 29.49 10.91
CA PHE A 357 16.03 29.50 9.49
C PHE A 357 16.06 30.93 8.94
N PRO A 358 16.54 31.13 7.71
CA PRO A 358 16.47 32.43 7.07
C PRO A 358 15.06 32.79 6.64
N ALA A 359 14.69 34.06 6.64
CA ALA A 359 13.39 34.56 6.20
C ALA A 359 13.17 34.43 4.67
N ASN A 360 14.16 34.00 3.91
CA ASN A 360 14.13 33.90 2.45
C ASN A 360 14.44 32.49 1.96
N LEU A 361 13.92 31.47 2.63
CA LEU A 361 14.01 30.09 2.16
C LEU A 361 13.48 29.98 0.73
N PRO A 362 14.18 29.24 -0.16
CA PRO A 362 13.73 29.05 -1.53
C PRO A 362 12.39 28.31 -1.55
N ASN A 363 11.55 28.62 -2.53
CA ASN A 363 10.26 27.93 -2.70
C ASN A 363 10.46 26.53 -3.26
N GLY A 364 10.68 25.56 -2.40
CA GLY A 364 10.90 24.15 -2.72
C GLY A 364 11.74 23.45 -1.64
N PRO A 365 12.17 22.21 -1.85
CA PRO A 365 12.94 21.44 -0.87
C PRO A 365 14.25 22.10 -0.47
N PHE A 366 14.58 22.05 0.82
CA PHE A 366 15.84 22.53 1.36
C PHE A 366 16.41 21.56 2.40
N GLN A 367 17.73 21.49 2.50
CA GLN A 367 18.38 20.67 3.50
C GLN A 367 18.18 21.27 4.89
N ILE A 368 17.36 20.59 5.72
CA ILE A 368 16.99 21.08 7.04
C ILE A 368 18.14 21.03 8.04
N SER A 369 19.06 20.07 7.89
CA SER A 369 20.22 19.90 8.75
C SER A 369 21.25 21.04 8.67
N LYS A 370 21.15 21.93 7.69
CA LYS A 370 21.91 23.18 7.64
C LYS A 370 21.50 24.16 8.73
N TYR A 371 20.29 24.04 9.27
CA TYR A 371 19.71 24.93 10.27
C TYR A 371 19.49 24.22 11.60
N VAL A 372 19.07 22.94 11.55
CA VAL A 372 18.81 22.06 12.70
C VAL A 372 19.72 20.84 12.56
N PRO A 373 20.89 20.80 13.22
CA PRO A 373 21.86 19.72 13.02
C PRO A 373 21.28 18.33 13.31
N TYR A 374 21.46 17.39 12.40
CA TYR A 374 20.94 16.03 12.52
C TYR A 374 21.46 15.28 13.74
N ALA A 375 22.76 15.38 13.99
CA ALA A 375 23.47 14.60 15.02
C ALA A 375 23.68 15.36 16.34
N GLN A 376 22.96 16.46 16.56
CA GLN A 376 23.10 17.17 17.82
C GLN A 376 22.50 16.33 18.95
N GLU A 377 23.34 15.92 19.87
CA GLU A 377 22.89 15.20 21.07
C GLU A 377 22.00 16.09 21.93
N ILE A 378 20.93 15.50 22.47
CA ILE A 378 20.08 16.11 23.48
C ILE A 378 20.91 16.11 24.77
N THR A 379 21.57 17.21 25.06
CA THR A 379 22.48 17.29 26.24
C THR A 379 21.84 17.90 27.48
N GLN A 380 20.67 18.52 27.34
CA GLN A 380 19.96 19.14 28.49
C GLN A 380 18.44 19.16 28.27
N LEU A 381 17.72 18.85 29.34
CA LEU A 381 16.26 18.96 29.47
C LEU A 381 15.93 20.21 30.31
N GLU A 382 15.39 21.31 29.77
CA GLU A 382 14.97 22.52 30.51
C GLU A 382 13.43 22.73 30.45
N PRO A 383 12.69 22.75 31.49
CA PRO A 383 12.98 22.50 32.92
C PRO A 383 13.21 21.03 33.22
N PHE A 384 13.15 20.20 32.22
CA PHE A 384 13.61 18.81 32.16
C PHE A 384 14.95 18.73 31.45
N GLY A 385 15.60 19.84 31.17
CA GLY A 385 16.86 19.93 30.49
C GLY A 385 16.88 19.62 28.99
N LEU A 386 15.75 19.38 28.32
CA LEU A 386 15.72 19.20 26.88
C LEU A 386 15.85 20.55 26.17
N THR A 387 17.06 20.87 25.78
CA THR A 387 17.27 21.94 24.80
C THR A 387 17.04 21.36 23.41
N LEU A 388 15.89 21.62 22.84
CA LEU A 388 15.41 20.98 21.61
C LEU A 388 15.98 21.62 20.35
N PHE A 389 17.31 21.75 20.28
CA PHE A 389 17.98 22.27 19.09
C PHE A 389 17.96 21.35 17.88
N THR A 390 17.42 20.12 18.04
CA THR A 390 17.32 19.11 16.97
C THR A 390 15.91 18.85 16.49
N MET A 391 14.94 19.63 16.94
CA MET A 391 13.54 19.43 16.56
C MET A 391 13.05 20.49 15.59
N THR A 392 12.13 20.05 14.76
CA THR A 392 11.37 20.85 13.81
C THR A 392 9.90 20.84 14.17
N GLY A 393 9.08 21.62 13.50
CA GLY A 393 7.64 21.65 13.65
C GLY A 393 7.00 20.32 13.32
N ASP A 394 5.82 20.11 13.90
CA ASP A 394 4.90 19.04 13.54
C ASP A 394 3.81 19.63 12.62
N PRO A 395 3.93 19.47 11.28
CA PRO A 395 2.99 20.06 10.34
C PRO A 395 1.62 19.39 10.40
N VAL A 396 0.60 20.08 9.87
CA VAL A 396 -0.73 19.49 9.73
C VAL A 396 -0.69 18.24 8.84
N HIS A 397 -1.24 17.13 9.35
CA HIS A 397 -1.30 15.84 8.67
C HIS A 397 -2.67 15.18 8.88
N ARG A 398 -3.73 15.90 8.55
CA ARG A 398 -5.13 15.47 8.65
C ARG A 398 -5.65 15.00 7.30
N PHE A 399 -6.66 14.17 7.33
CA PHE A 399 -7.22 13.44 6.19
C PHE A 399 -7.52 14.31 4.97
N PHE A 400 -8.42 15.26 5.10
CA PHE A 400 -8.81 16.11 3.97
C PHE A 400 -7.70 17.07 3.54
N GLN A 401 -6.87 17.51 4.49
CA GLN A 401 -5.74 18.37 4.24
C GLN A 401 -4.65 17.65 3.43
N MET A 402 -4.35 16.38 3.75
CA MET A 402 -3.38 15.59 2.99
C MET A 402 -3.85 15.30 1.57
N TRP A 403 -5.15 15.08 1.36
CA TRP A 403 -5.72 15.03 0.02
C TRP A 403 -5.48 16.32 -0.77
N GLN A 404 -5.57 17.50 -0.13
CA GLN A 404 -5.27 18.77 -0.77
C GLN A 404 -3.77 18.97 -1.01
N GLN A 405 -2.90 18.55 -0.09
CA GLN A 405 -1.44 18.65 -0.23
C GLN A 405 -0.96 18.00 -1.53
N THR A 406 -1.48 16.82 -1.84
CA THR A 406 -1.15 16.08 -3.06
C THR A 406 -1.97 16.48 -4.27
N GLY A 407 -2.99 17.33 -4.10
CA GLY A 407 -3.89 17.77 -5.15
C GLY A 407 -4.82 16.70 -5.68
N GLY A 408 -4.90 15.55 -4.98
CA GLY A 408 -5.70 14.40 -5.38
C GLY A 408 -5.28 13.76 -6.71
N ASP A 409 -4.43 14.41 -7.48
CA ASP A 409 -3.82 13.86 -8.67
C ASP A 409 -2.30 13.80 -8.49
N ASN A 410 -1.70 12.72 -8.89
CA ASN A 410 -0.28 12.44 -8.72
C ASN A 410 0.64 13.34 -9.58
N SER A 411 0.14 14.41 -10.14
CA SER A 411 0.86 15.29 -11.06
C SER A 411 1.43 16.55 -10.43
N LYS A 412 0.93 16.95 -9.24
CA LYS A 412 1.31 18.19 -8.59
C LYS A 412 1.32 18.06 -7.09
N HIS A 413 2.41 17.93 -6.48
CA HIS A 413 2.57 17.94 -5.02
C HIS A 413 2.93 19.38 -4.56
N ASP A 414 2.07 20.35 -4.86
CA ASP A 414 2.38 21.76 -4.78
C ASP A 414 1.57 22.59 -3.77
N MET A 415 0.79 21.91 -2.90
CA MET A 415 -0.08 22.59 -1.93
C MET A 415 0.28 22.33 -0.46
N PHE A 416 1.40 21.67 -0.19
CA PHE A 416 1.82 21.34 1.18
C PHE A 416 1.94 22.60 2.05
N THR A 417 2.76 23.56 1.62
CA THR A 417 2.98 24.81 2.33
C THR A 417 1.69 25.62 2.51
N TRP A 418 0.84 25.68 1.48
CA TRP A 418 -0.43 26.41 1.59
C TRP A 418 -1.37 25.78 2.63
N VAL A 419 -1.51 24.46 2.62
CA VAL A 419 -2.32 23.72 3.60
C VAL A 419 -1.82 24.00 5.02
N ALA A 420 -0.52 23.90 5.28
CA ALA A 420 0.04 24.17 6.59
C ALA A 420 -0.16 25.62 7.04
N THR A 421 -0.06 26.59 6.15
CA THR A 421 -0.29 28.00 6.48
C THR A 421 -1.76 28.36 6.70
N THR A 422 -2.68 27.48 6.31
CA THR A 422 -4.13 27.71 6.51
C THR A 422 -4.70 27.04 7.75
N VAL A 423 -4.08 25.96 8.24
CA VAL A 423 -4.56 25.20 9.44
C VAL A 423 -3.54 25.13 10.58
N GLY A 424 -2.30 25.52 10.33
CA GLY A 424 -1.25 25.49 11.33
C GLY A 424 -0.54 24.15 11.45
N GLN A 425 0.15 23.93 12.57
CA GLN A 425 0.85 22.68 12.89
C GLN A 425 -0.07 21.72 13.65
N GLY A 426 0.05 20.43 13.37
CA GLY A 426 -0.67 19.42 14.11
C GLY A 426 -0.31 19.44 15.61
N GLY A 427 -1.30 19.17 16.44
CA GLY A 427 -1.13 19.17 17.91
C GLY A 427 -1.26 20.50 18.61
N ASP A 428 -1.35 21.62 17.89
CA ASP A 428 -1.69 22.90 18.51
C ASP A 428 -3.21 23.08 18.60
N THR A 429 -3.77 22.85 19.79
CA THR A 429 -5.18 23.02 20.10
C THR A 429 -5.53 24.44 20.59
N SER A 430 -4.54 25.32 20.76
CA SER A 430 -4.70 26.60 21.45
C SER A 430 -5.31 27.73 20.60
N GLY A 431 -5.78 27.43 19.41
CA GLY A 431 -6.42 28.40 18.52
C GLY A 431 -5.51 28.84 17.42
N ILE A 432 -5.53 28.07 16.37
CA ILE A 432 -4.90 28.37 15.10
C ILE A 432 -5.44 29.71 14.61
N THR A 433 -4.55 30.66 14.46
CA THR A 433 -4.89 31.90 13.80
C THR A 433 -4.64 31.73 12.29
N PRO A 434 -5.63 32.05 11.43
CA PRO A 434 -5.49 31.93 9.98
C PRO A 434 -4.30 32.67 9.37
N SER A 435 -3.61 33.43 10.17
CA SER A 435 -2.56 34.33 9.77
C SER A 435 -1.21 34.00 10.41
N ASN A 436 -0.96 32.78 10.87
CA ASN A 436 0.41 32.45 11.28
C ASN A 436 1.31 32.28 10.05
N PRO A 437 2.03 33.34 9.63
CA PRO A 437 2.84 33.28 8.43
C PRO A 437 4.12 32.47 8.61
N SER A 438 4.37 32.01 9.85
CA SER A 438 5.60 31.29 10.22
C SER A 438 5.49 29.78 10.08
N GLN A 439 4.32 29.28 9.66
CA GLN A 439 4.13 27.83 9.48
C GLN A 439 4.31 27.41 8.02
N GLY A 440 4.74 26.18 7.81
CA GLY A 440 4.69 25.52 6.53
C GLY A 440 5.98 25.54 5.71
N GLY A 441 7.05 26.13 6.21
CA GLY A 441 8.37 26.02 5.58
C GLY A 441 9.01 24.66 5.85
N GLU A 442 8.91 24.15 7.06
CA GLU A 442 9.52 22.92 7.54
C GLU A 442 9.05 21.68 6.76
N LEU A 443 7.84 21.69 6.19
CA LEU A 443 7.33 20.57 5.38
C LEU A 443 8.21 20.27 4.17
N MET A 444 8.94 21.27 3.67
CA MET A 444 9.84 21.14 2.53
C MET A 444 11.26 20.75 2.95
N GLY A 445 11.50 20.51 4.24
CA GLY A 445 12.78 20.08 4.78
C GLY A 445 13.10 18.64 4.44
N PHE A 446 14.36 18.35 4.09
CA PHE A 446 14.85 16.99 3.90
C PHE A 446 16.23 16.77 4.54
N MET A 447 16.53 15.53 4.90
CA MET A 447 17.86 15.07 5.34
C MET A 447 18.71 14.74 4.11
N ASN A 448 19.94 15.20 4.07
CA ASN A 448 20.83 14.99 2.91
C ASN A 448 21.92 13.95 3.20
N MET A 449 21.64 12.70 2.86
CA MET A 449 22.61 11.61 3.01
C MET A 449 23.91 11.85 2.23
N SER A 450 23.86 12.60 1.12
CA SER A 450 25.06 12.96 0.33
C SER A 450 26.01 13.90 1.08
N THR A 451 25.57 14.56 2.14
CA THR A 451 26.38 15.43 3.01
C THR A 451 26.57 14.90 4.41
N GLY A 452 26.09 13.68 4.70
CA GLY A 452 26.33 12.95 5.94
C GLY A 452 25.18 12.89 6.93
N ASP A 453 23.96 13.33 6.56
CA ASP A 453 22.76 13.12 7.37
C ASP A 453 22.34 11.64 7.34
N ALA A 454 21.66 11.17 8.35
CA ALA A 454 21.11 9.82 8.46
C ALA A 454 22.11 8.71 8.10
N PRO A 455 23.31 8.68 8.71
CA PRO A 455 24.40 7.80 8.29
C PRO A 455 24.09 6.31 8.49
N TYR A 456 23.31 5.96 9.49
CA TYR A 456 22.94 4.57 9.73
C TYR A 456 21.85 4.09 8.76
N PHE A 457 20.86 4.90 8.49
CA PHE A 457 19.88 4.62 7.43
C PHE A 457 20.56 4.46 6.07
N GLN A 458 21.51 5.33 5.74
CA GLN A 458 22.31 5.20 4.52
C GLN A 458 23.07 3.87 4.49
N SER A 459 23.72 3.48 5.59
CA SER A 459 24.44 2.21 5.72
C SER A 459 23.51 1.00 5.54
N LEU A 460 22.30 1.05 6.12
CA LEU A 460 21.30 0.00 5.94
C LEU A 460 20.83 -0.10 4.49
N ALA A 461 20.54 1.02 3.85
CA ALA A 461 20.10 1.09 2.46
C ALA A 461 21.17 0.59 1.47
N GLN A 462 22.44 0.83 1.75
CA GLN A 462 23.55 0.33 0.95
C GLN A 462 23.82 -1.16 1.14
N THR A 463 23.43 -1.72 2.30
CA THR A 463 23.71 -3.10 2.67
C THR A 463 22.53 -4.04 2.37
N TYR A 464 21.31 -3.57 2.58
CA TYR A 464 20.08 -4.33 2.53
C TYR A 464 19.13 -3.76 1.47
N ALA A 465 17.85 -4.14 1.50
CA ALA A 465 16.87 -3.66 0.54
C ALA A 465 16.05 -2.49 1.11
N ILE A 466 15.80 -1.50 0.26
CA ILE A 466 14.84 -0.42 0.53
C ILE A 466 13.73 -0.42 -0.51
N SER A 467 12.59 0.19 -0.21
CA SER A 467 11.57 0.53 -1.21
C SER A 467 11.53 2.05 -1.40
N ASP A 468 11.48 2.50 -2.66
CA ASP A 468 11.19 3.89 -3.02
C ASP A 468 9.74 4.09 -3.49
N ASN A 469 8.86 3.11 -3.18
CA ASN A 469 7.46 3.11 -3.56
C ASN A 469 6.56 2.48 -2.49
N TYR A 470 6.86 2.73 -1.22
CA TYR A 470 6.05 2.31 -0.07
C TYR A 470 5.33 3.51 0.53
N HIS A 471 4.03 3.36 0.84
CA HIS A 471 3.12 4.45 1.15
C HIS A 471 2.44 4.26 2.51
N GLN A 472 2.06 5.37 3.17
CA GLN A 472 1.11 5.30 4.27
C GLN A 472 -0.27 4.90 3.73
N SER A 473 -1.00 4.08 4.47
CA SER A 473 -2.28 3.52 3.99
C SER A 473 -3.43 4.53 3.99
N ILE A 474 -3.43 5.45 4.91
CA ILE A 474 -4.54 6.40 5.11
C ILE A 474 -3.99 7.81 5.01
N MET A 475 -4.62 8.66 4.19
CA MET A 475 -4.33 10.10 4.15
C MET A 475 -4.81 10.80 5.42
N GLY A 476 -4.25 10.45 6.56
CA GLY A 476 -4.69 10.95 7.84
C GLY A 476 -3.66 10.69 8.93
N GLY A 477 -4.09 10.84 10.16
CA GLY A 477 -3.18 10.84 11.30
C GLY A 477 -2.71 9.46 11.77
N THR A 478 -1.81 9.49 12.73
CA THR A 478 -1.17 8.37 13.42
C THR A 478 -2.15 7.28 13.85
N GLY A 479 -3.28 7.66 14.49
CA GLY A 479 -4.22 6.67 15.04
C GLY A 479 -4.87 5.78 13.97
N ALA A 480 -5.21 6.35 12.81
CA ALA A 480 -5.77 5.60 11.70
C ALA A 480 -4.71 4.73 11.03
N ASN A 481 -3.47 5.24 10.85
CA ASN A 481 -2.38 4.51 10.20
C ASN A 481 -1.86 3.35 11.07
N PHE A 482 -1.65 3.53 12.37
CA PHE A 482 -1.28 2.42 13.27
C PHE A 482 -2.36 1.34 13.32
N PHE A 483 -3.64 1.72 13.30
CA PHE A 483 -4.71 0.73 13.22
C PHE A 483 -4.64 -0.06 11.91
N SER A 484 -4.35 0.60 10.80
CA SER A 484 -4.16 -0.03 9.50
C SER A 484 -2.97 -1.00 9.49
N ILE A 485 -1.87 -0.70 10.18
CA ILE A 485 -0.72 -1.62 10.34
C ILE A 485 -1.14 -2.96 10.99
N ALA A 486 -2.15 -2.94 11.87
CA ALA A 486 -2.63 -4.14 12.56
C ALA A 486 -3.78 -4.86 11.84
N THR A 487 -4.48 -4.20 10.89
CA THR A 487 -5.77 -4.65 10.35
C THR A 487 -5.90 -4.52 8.82
N ALA A 488 -5.03 -3.76 8.15
CA ALA A 488 -5.19 -3.28 6.78
C ALA A 488 -6.54 -2.59 6.51
N ASP A 489 -7.16 -2.01 7.53
CA ASP A 489 -8.47 -1.36 7.51
C ASP A 489 -8.49 -0.16 8.48
N SER A 490 -9.59 0.59 8.52
CA SER A 490 -9.84 1.71 9.42
C SER A 490 -10.78 1.33 10.56
N PRO A 491 -10.57 1.83 11.79
CA PRO A 491 -11.55 1.67 12.85
C PRO A 491 -12.80 2.53 12.58
N PHE A 492 -13.93 2.16 13.15
CA PHE A 492 -15.17 2.89 12.96
C PHE A 492 -15.91 3.14 14.28
N PHE A 493 -16.71 4.19 14.31
CA PHE A 493 -17.55 4.49 15.48
C PHE A 493 -18.68 3.45 15.58
N ASN A 494 -18.79 2.80 16.75
CA ASN A 494 -19.76 1.75 16.96
C ASN A 494 -20.32 1.80 18.40
N ASN A 495 -21.47 1.16 18.63
CA ASN A 495 -22.01 0.89 19.95
C ASN A 495 -22.09 -0.64 20.11
N ALA A 496 -21.19 -1.19 20.92
CA ALA A 496 -21.06 -2.63 21.14
C ALA A 496 -20.96 -3.44 19.81
N GLY A 497 -20.24 -2.92 18.85
CA GLY A 497 -20.03 -3.50 17.51
C GLY A 497 -21.10 -3.15 16.47
N ALA A 498 -22.26 -2.59 16.88
CA ALA A 498 -23.26 -2.09 15.93
C ALA A 498 -22.89 -0.69 15.41
N VAL A 499 -23.20 -0.42 14.15
CA VAL A 499 -23.00 0.92 13.56
C VAL A 499 -23.72 1.99 14.37
N ALA A 500 -23.05 3.08 14.69
CA ALA A 500 -23.57 4.20 15.46
C ALA A 500 -23.06 5.52 14.90
N THR A 501 -23.72 6.62 15.27
CA THR A 501 -23.30 7.98 14.89
C THR A 501 -22.47 8.59 16.00
N PRO A 502 -21.27 9.11 15.70
CA PRO A 502 -20.44 9.79 16.70
C PRO A 502 -21.05 11.13 17.13
N PRO A 503 -20.57 11.73 18.24
CA PRO A 503 -20.90 13.12 18.59
C PRO A 503 -20.61 14.07 17.41
N ALA A 504 -21.49 15.06 17.22
CA ALA A 504 -21.42 15.95 16.07
C ALA A 504 -20.09 16.71 15.95
N ASN A 505 -19.48 17.07 17.07
CA ASN A 505 -18.15 17.72 17.11
C ASN A 505 -16.98 16.78 16.82
N GLN A 506 -17.23 15.48 16.68
CA GLN A 506 -16.24 14.48 16.29
C GLN A 506 -16.36 14.05 14.82
N ILE A 507 -17.34 14.60 14.10
CA ILE A 507 -17.47 14.40 12.65
C ILE A 507 -16.62 15.46 11.94
N GLU A 508 -15.72 15.01 11.08
CA GLU A 508 -14.79 15.87 10.33
C GLU A 508 -15.53 16.83 9.38
N ASN A 509 -15.16 18.09 9.41
CA ASN A 509 -15.67 19.11 8.52
C ASN A 509 -14.54 19.96 7.94
N PRO A 510 -14.05 19.66 6.74
CA PRO A 510 -12.93 20.38 6.13
C PRO A 510 -13.33 21.69 5.44
N ASN A 511 -14.59 22.12 5.54
CA ASN A 511 -14.99 23.39 4.92
C ASN A 511 -14.31 24.58 5.58
N PRO A 512 -13.83 25.56 4.80
CA PRO A 512 -13.26 26.77 5.33
C PRO A 512 -14.26 27.50 6.24
N MET A 513 -13.75 28.16 7.26
CA MET A 513 -14.59 29.05 8.12
C MET A 513 -15.09 30.25 7.32
N SER A 514 -16.35 30.65 7.60
CA SER A 514 -16.95 31.86 7.03
C SER A 514 -16.14 33.11 7.40
N GLY A 515 -15.86 33.96 6.42
CA GLY A 515 -15.14 35.21 6.60
C GLY A 515 -13.62 35.11 6.62
N THR A 516 -13.05 33.93 6.42
CA THR A 516 -11.61 33.70 6.34
C THR A 516 -11.20 33.09 4.98
N PRO A 517 -9.99 33.34 4.47
CA PRO A 517 -9.50 32.70 3.26
C PRO A 517 -9.01 31.30 3.59
N ASN A 518 -9.76 30.26 3.18
CA ASN A 518 -9.37 28.83 3.31
C ASN A 518 -8.96 28.37 4.70
N PHE A 519 -9.43 29.00 5.72
CA PHE A 519 -9.07 28.63 7.08
C PHE A 519 -9.92 27.45 7.54
N TYR A 520 -9.25 26.38 7.91
CA TYR A 520 -9.86 25.17 8.47
C TYR A 520 -9.83 25.25 9.99
N THR A 521 -10.94 24.90 10.64
CA THR A 521 -11.10 25.07 12.09
C THR A 521 -10.51 23.96 12.92
N GLN A 522 -10.12 22.86 12.30
CA GLN A 522 -9.88 21.63 13.01
C GLN A 522 -8.49 21.10 12.72
N ASP A 523 -7.76 20.95 13.81
CA ASP A 523 -6.46 20.34 13.84
C ASP A 523 -6.29 19.61 15.19
N GLY A 524 -5.52 18.51 15.21
CA GLY A 524 -5.33 17.69 16.41
C GLY A 524 -6.58 16.93 16.91
N TYR A 525 -6.59 16.57 18.17
CA TYR A 525 -7.61 15.71 18.79
C TYR A 525 -8.97 16.37 18.95
N GLU A 526 -9.02 17.66 19.18
CA GLU A 526 -10.27 18.41 19.45
C GLU A 526 -11.11 18.66 18.19
N GLY A 527 -10.54 18.44 17.02
CA GLY A 527 -11.27 18.46 15.77
C GLY A 527 -12.02 17.16 15.51
N GLY A 528 -12.88 17.14 14.49
CA GLY A 528 -13.53 15.93 14.01
C GLY A 528 -12.52 14.94 13.46
N SER A 529 -12.73 13.65 13.70
CA SER A 529 -11.88 12.59 13.19
C SER A 529 -12.65 11.49 12.46
N TYR A 530 -13.99 11.57 12.44
CA TYR A 530 -14.85 10.59 11.80
C TYR A 530 -15.46 11.07 10.50
N VAL A 531 -15.44 10.20 9.50
CA VAL A 531 -16.05 10.43 8.19
C VAL A 531 -16.97 9.28 7.83
N ASN A 532 -18.23 9.60 7.46
CA ASN A 532 -19.12 8.65 6.79
C ASN A 532 -18.95 8.81 5.27
N CYS A 533 -18.03 8.05 4.72
CA CYS A 533 -17.71 8.14 3.29
C CYS A 533 -18.80 7.56 2.36
N SER A 534 -19.84 6.95 2.89
CA SER A 534 -21.03 6.56 2.11
C SER A 534 -22.06 7.69 1.94
N ASP A 535 -21.89 8.81 2.67
CA ASP A 535 -22.77 9.96 2.65
C ASP A 535 -22.13 11.15 1.93
N ALA A 536 -22.45 11.31 0.65
CA ALA A 536 -21.94 12.41 -0.18
C ALA A 536 -22.41 13.82 0.28
N SER A 537 -23.33 13.91 1.24
CA SER A 537 -23.77 15.19 1.81
C SER A 537 -22.86 15.67 2.95
N GLN A 538 -22.05 14.79 3.53
CA GLN A 538 -21.05 15.20 4.53
C GLN A 538 -19.97 16.06 3.86
N PRO A 539 -19.55 17.17 4.50
CA PRO A 539 -18.51 18.06 3.95
C PRO A 539 -17.24 17.28 3.56
N GLY A 540 -16.68 17.59 2.40
CA GLY A 540 -15.45 16.98 1.89
C GLY A 540 -15.61 15.60 1.23
N VAL A 541 -16.69 14.86 1.50
CA VAL A 541 -16.86 13.48 1.00
C VAL A 541 -17.09 13.45 -0.50
N LYS A 542 -18.06 14.23 -1.00
CA LYS A 542 -18.40 14.21 -2.42
C LYS A 542 -17.23 14.49 -3.37
N PRO A 543 -16.34 15.47 -3.12
CA PRO A 543 -15.18 15.71 -3.98
C PRO A 543 -14.25 14.50 -4.14
N ILE A 544 -14.06 13.72 -3.08
CA ILE A 544 -13.24 12.49 -3.12
C ILE A 544 -13.98 11.39 -3.87
N LEU A 545 -15.28 11.20 -3.61
CA LEU A 545 -16.09 10.19 -4.31
C LEU A 545 -16.14 10.46 -5.82
N ASP A 546 -16.34 11.70 -6.22
CA ASP A 546 -16.36 12.09 -7.64
C ASP A 546 -15.00 11.82 -8.31
N TYR A 547 -13.90 12.10 -7.59
CA TYR A 547 -12.55 11.86 -8.05
C TYR A 547 -12.26 10.36 -8.25
N LEU A 548 -12.65 9.52 -7.30
CA LEU A 548 -12.49 8.07 -7.38
C LEU A 548 -13.38 7.46 -8.48
N ALA A 549 -14.62 7.92 -8.59
CA ALA A 549 -15.54 7.48 -9.64
C ALA A 549 -15.02 7.78 -11.05
N ALA A 550 -14.40 8.96 -11.25
CA ALA A 550 -13.78 9.32 -12.52
C ALA A 550 -12.58 8.41 -12.89
N ARG A 551 -12.00 7.70 -11.92
CA ARG A 551 -10.88 6.76 -12.07
C ARG A 551 -11.32 5.29 -11.98
N HIS A 552 -12.60 5.03 -11.84
CA HIS A 552 -13.17 3.70 -11.65
C HIS A 552 -12.63 2.97 -10.41
N VAL A 553 -12.25 3.72 -9.37
CA VAL A 553 -11.81 3.19 -8.09
C VAL A 553 -13.00 3.09 -7.13
N ALA A 554 -13.18 1.93 -6.51
CA ALA A 554 -14.22 1.73 -5.50
C ALA A 554 -13.87 2.49 -4.21
N ALA A 555 -14.86 3.14 -3.60
CA ALA A 555 -14.62 3.91 -2.38
C ALA A 555 -14.37 3.06 -1.13
N ASN A 556 -14.75 1.78 -1.12
CA ASN A 556 -14.63 0.87 0.02
C ASN A 556 -15.33 1.41 1.28
N CYS A 557 -16.52 1.98 1.13
CA CYS A 557 -17.32 2.61 2.18
C CYS A 557 -18.56 1.78 2.50
N ASP A 558 -18.68 1.26 3.71
CA ASP A 558 -19.88 0.59 4.17
C ASP A 558 -20.97 1.62 4.54
N ALA A 559 -22.22 1.32 4.22
CA ALA A 559 -23.31 2.25 4.42
C ALA A 559 -23.50 2.65 5.91
N GLY A 560 -23.49 3.94 6.17
CA GLY A 560 -23.74 4.53 7.50
C GLY A 560 -22.61 4.37 8.51
N LYS A 561 -21.48 3.78 8.15
CA LYS A 561 -20.31 3.72 9.04
C LYS A 561 -19.54 5.04 9.03
N TYR A 562 -19.16 5.46 10.22
CA TYR A 562 -18.26 6.58 10.47
C TYR A 562 -16.86 6.05 10.77
N TYR A 563 -15.95 6.18 9.83
CA TYR A 563 -14.57 5.70 9.94
C TYR A 563 -13.68 6.77 10.57
N LEU A 564 -12.78 6.35 11.47
CA LEU A 564 -11.72 7.20 11.98
C LEU A 564 -10.67 7.41 10.89
N VAL A 565 -10.34 8.67 10.62
CA VAL A 565 -9.36 9.03 9.58
C VAL A 565 -8.20 9.87 10.12
N ASN A 566 -8.27 10.32 11.36
CA ASN A 566 -7.23 11.11 12.05
C ASN A 566 -6.87 10.45 13.39
N ASN A 567 -6.65 11.26 14.43
CA ASN A 567 -6.16 10.84 15.73
C ASN A 567 -7.27 10.79 16.78
N TYR A 568 -7.53 9.61 17.33
CA TYR A 568 -8.20 9.42 18.62
C TYR A 568 -7.55 8.23 19.33
N ASN A 569 -7.70 8.17 20.65
CA ASN A 569 -7.12 7.11 21.44
C ASN A 569 -7.90 5.80 21.30
N PRO A 570 -7.26 4.64 21.47
CA PRO A 570 -7.93 3.35 21.48
C PRO A 570 -8.99 3.21 22.57
N GLY A 571 -9.99 2.35 22.32
CA GLY A 571 -11.14 2.15 23.21
C GLY A 571 -10.87 1.48 24.55
N TYR A 572 -9.64 1.02 24.80
CA TYR A 572 -9.18 0.53 26.10
C TYR A 572 -7.88 1.24 26.49
N ASP A 573 -7.63 1.35 27.80
CA ASP A 573 -6.30 1.69 28.29
C ASP A 573 -5.38 0.45 28.36
N LEU A 574 -4.12 0.65 28.70
CA LEU A 574 -3.13 -0.43 28.81
C LEU A 574 -3.50 -1.49 29.89
N ASN A 575 -4.36 -1.14 30.86
CA ASN A 575 -4.83 -2.03 31.92
C ASN A 575 -6.08 -2.84 31.50
N GLY A 576 -6.69 -2.50 30.38
CA GLY A 576 -7.89 -3.16 29.85
C GLY A 576 -9.19 -2.53 30.31
N ASN A 577 -9.17 -1.32 30.86
CA ASN A 577 -10.38 -0.59 31.17
C ASN A 577 -10.92 0.08 29.90
N VAL A 578 -12.23 -0.05 29.69
CA VAL A 578 -12.90 0.64 28.58
C VAL A 578 -12.84 2.14 28.79
N GLN A 579 -12.38 2.86 27.77
CA GLN A 579 -12.28 4.30 27.82
C GLN A 579 -13.65 4.96 27.58
N PRO A 580 -13.93 6.09 28.23
CA PRO A 580 -15.21 6.77 28.05
C PRO A 580 -15.33 7.31 26.62
N ILE A 581 -16.53 7.20 26.05
CA ILE A 581 -16.91 7.72 24.75
C ILE A 581 -17.89 8.87 24.93
N GLY A 582 -17.67 9.99 24.28
CA GLY A 582 -18.55 11.15 24.36
C GLY A 582 -17.92 12.41 23.77
N PRO A 583 -18.66 13.53 23.71
CA PRO A 583 -18.22 14.74 23.00
C PRO A 583 -16.88 15.33 23.47
N ASN A 584 -16.49 15.08 24.70
CA ASN A 584 -15.24 15.57 25.29
C ASN A 584 -14.22 14.45 25.54
N ASN A 585 -14.45 13.27 24.95
CA ASN A 585 -13.58 12.11 25.09
C ASN A 585 -13.13 11.69 23.71
N PHE A 586 -11.88 11.95 23.37
CA PHE A 586 -11.31 11.68 22.06
C PHE A 586 -10.76 10.23 21.96
N ASN A 587 -11.67 9.29 22.24
CA ASN A 587 -11.40 7.86 22.15
C ASN A 587 -12.37 7.26 21.12
N TYR A 588 -11.89 6.32 20.33
CA TYR A 588 -12.79 5.52 19.50
C TYR A 588 -13.22 4.24 20.24
N PRO A 589 -14.45 3.78 20.02
CA PRO A 589 -14.99 2.64 20.77
C PRO A 589 -14.20 1.34 20.49
N PRO A 590 -14.26 0.34 21.41
CA PRO A 590 -13.71 -0.98 21.17
C PRO A 590 -14.09 -1.53 19.80
N GLN A 591 -13.10 -2.07 19.07
CA GLN A 591 -13.26 -2.49 17.67
C GLN A 591 -13.47 -3.98 17.53
N THR A 592 -14.28 -4.35 16.53
CA THR A 592 -14.51 -5.73 16.10
C THR A 592 -13.89 -6.03 14.72
N VAL A 593 -13.13 -5.10 14.17
CA VAL A 593 -12.35 -5.29 12.94
C VAL A 593 -11.33 -6.40 13.19
N PRO A 594 -11.24 -7.42 12.32
CA PRO A 594 -10.27 -8.49 12.47
C PRO A 594 -8.83 -7.98 12.46
N THR A 595 -7.99 -8.55 13.30
CA THR A 595 -6.58 -8.15 13.44
C THR A 595 -5.63 -9.28 13.05
N ILE A 596 -4.42 -8.93 12.65
CA ILE A 596 -3.34 -9.90 12.40
C ILE A 596 -3.05 -10.75 13.65
N ALA A 597 -3.18 -10.19 14.83
CA ALA A 597 -3.01 -10.89 16.10
C ALA A 597 -3.96 -12.07 16.25
N GLU A 598 -5.23 -11.90 15.86
CA GLU A 598 -6.24 -12.95 15.89
C GLU A 598 -5.97 -14.03 14.83
N ALA A 599 -5.55 -13.62 13.62
CA ALA A 599 -5.21 -14.53 12.53
C ALA A 599 -4.00 -15.42 12.89
N LEU A 600 -2.95 -14.82 13.46
CA LEU A 600 -1.77 -15.53 13.96
C LEU A 600 -2.13 -16.53 15.07
N ALA A 601 -2.90 -16.08 16.06
CA ALA A 601 -3.34 -16.92 17.18
C ALA A 601 -4.19 -18.12 16.70
N ALA A 602 -5.08 -17.90 15.73
CA ALA A 602 -5.91 -18.96 15.15
C ALA A 602 -5.08 -20.06 14.45
N LYS A 603 -3.85 -19.75 14.02
CA LYS A 603 -2.88 -20.67 13.41
C LYS A 603 -1.80 -21.15 14.37
N ASN A 604 -1.89 -20.79 15.66
CA ASN A 604 -0.87 -21.07 16.68
C ASN A 604 0.51 -20.49 16.30
N VAL A 605 0.56 -19.39 15.57
CA VAL A 605 1.77 -18.63 15.31
C VAL A 605 1.97 -17.68 16.48
N SER A 606 3.14 -17.74 17.12
CA SER A 606 3.45 -16.88 18.26
C SER A 606 3.64 -15.43 17.82
N TRP A 607 3.11 -14.51 18.58
CA TRP A 607 3.23 -13.08 18.30
C TRP A 607 3.26 -12.24 19.58
N LYS A 608 3.84 -11.05 19.50
CA LYS A 608 3.74 -9.99 20.50
C LYS A 608 3.74 -8.62 19.85
N TRP A 609 3.10 -7.68 20.53
CA TRP A 609 3.17 -6.26 20.22
C TRP A 609 3.90 -5.56 21.37
N TYR A 610 5.05 -4.97 21.04
CA TYR A 610 5.95 -4.34 22.00
C TYR A 610 5.86 -2.83 21.84
N THR A 611 5.30 -2.13 22.81
CA THR A 611 5.18 -0.66 22.79
C THR A 611 6.07 -0.05 23.86
N GLY A 612 6.92 0.88 23.47
CA GLY A 612 7.79 1.62 24.39
C GLY A 612 6.99 2.43 25.41
N GLY A 613 7.51 2.51 26.61
CA GLY A 613 6.83 3.18 27.74
C GLY A 613 5.73 2.38 28.42
N ARG A 614 5.39 1.19 27.90
CA ARG A 614 4.36 0.33 28.49
C ARG A 614 4.80 -0.33 29.78
N GLU A 615 6.06 -0.74 29.89
CA GLU A 615 6.65 -1.37 31.08
C GLU A 615 7.52 -0.38 31.85
N SER A 616 7.56 -0.50 33.18
CA SER A 616 8.36 0.40 34.01
C SER A 616 9.87 0.34 33.69
N GLY A 617 10.36 -0.82 33.22
CA GLY A 617 11.75 -0.99 32.78
C GLY A 617 12.10 -0.17 31.55
N ASP A 618 11.11 0.17 30.70
CA ASP A 618 11.30 1.00 29.53
C ASP A 618 11.59 2.47 29.89
N LEU A 619 11.19 2.88 31.10
CA LEU A 619 11.14 4.27 31.59
C LEU A 619 12.21 4.58 32.63
N THR A 620 13.14 3.66 32.89
CA THR A 620 14.08 3.81 34.01
C THR A 620 14.89 5.11 33.93
N GLY A 621 15.37 5.47 32.74
CA GLY A 621 16.15 6.70 32.54
C GLY A 621 15.32 7.97 32.75
N GLU A 622 14.11 8.00 32.19
CA GLU A 622 13.18 9.12 32.30
C GLU A 622 12.66 9.29 33.72
N THR A 623 12.35 8.20 34.43
CA THR A 623 11.94 8.23 35.84
C THR A 623 13.05 8.82 36.70
N GLN A 624 14.30 8.37 36.53
CA GLN A 624 15.44 8.89 37.27
C GLN A 624 15.65 10.38 37.00
N LEU A 625 15.48 10.81 35.74
CA LEU A 625 15.62 12.21 35.36
C LEU A 625 14.58 13.06 36.08
N LEU A 626 13.30 12.68 36.03
CA LEU A 626 12.17 13.39 36.69
C LEU A 626 12.35 13.42 38.20
N GLU A 627 12.86 12.37 38.85
CA GLU A 627 13.22 12.35 40.25
C GLU A 627 14.28 13.40 40.59
N THR A 628 15.24 13.59 39.72
CA THR A 628 16.40 14.46 39.95
C THR A 628 16.11 15.91 39.60
N VAL A 629 15.49 16.16 38.45
CA VAL A 629 15.26 17.51 37.92
C VAL A 629 14.03 18.15 38.55
N ASP A 630 12.91 17.43 38.68
CA ASP A 630 11.66 17.94 39.19
C ASP A 630 11.49 17.70 40.72
N SER A 631 12.42 16.97 41.31
CA SER A 631 12.31 16.56 42.71
C SER A 631 11.00 15.80 43.02
N LEU A 632 10.52 15.02 42.04
CA LEU A 632 9.27 14.25 42.19
C LEU A 632 9.52 12.98 42.98
N PRO A 633 8.61 12.54 43.83
CA PRO A 633 8.64 11.20 44.42
C PRO A 633 8.62 10.14 43.32
N GLN A 634 9.36 9.05 43.50
CA GLN A 634 9.56 7.98 42.47
C GLN A 634 8.26 7.52 41.79
N ALA A 635 7.17 7.34 42.57
CA ALA A 635 5.88 6.90 41.98
C ALA A 635 5.26 7.95 41.07
N GLN A 636 5.45 9.25 41.39
CA GLN A 636 4.95 10.35 40.55
C GLN A 636 5.83 10.53 39.32
N ALA A 637 7.16 10.43 39.45
CA ALA A 637 8.08 10.47 38.32
C ALA A 637 7.84 9.29 37.34
N ALA A 638 7.61 8.09 37.86
CA ALA A 638 7.28 6.93 37.03
C ALA A 638 5.94 7.09 36.28
N ALA A 639 4.91 7.65 36.95
CA ALA A 639 3.62 7.92 36.30
C ALA A 639 3.74 9.01 35.23
N ALA A 640 4.49 10.08 35.50
CA ALA A 640 4.76 11.14 34.54
C ALA A 640 5.58 10.63 33.35
N ALA A 641 6.63 9.84 33.58
CA ALA A 641 7.40 9.20 32.51
C ALA A 641 6.53 8.29 31.64
N GLN A 642 5.64 7.51 32.24
CA GLN A 642 4.72 6.65 31.48
C GLN A 642 3.74 7.48 30.65
N SER A 643 3.13 8.51 31.21
CA SER A 643 2.16 9.35 30.49
C SER A 643 2.77 10.13 29.33
N THR A 644 4.09 10.39 29.35
CA THR A 644 4.79 11.12 28.29
C THR A 644 5.47 10.22 27.26
N GLN A 645 5.82 8.99 27.62
CA GLN A 645 6.61 8.10 26.77
C GLN A 645 5.83 6.95 26.16
N TYR A 646 4.71 6.54 26.77
CA TYR A 646 3.85 5.52 26.20
C TYR A 646 2.94 6.13 25.13
N ASN A 647 3.18 5.72 23.90
CA ASN A 647 2.34 6.08 22.76
C ASN A 647 1.15 5.11 22.66
N ASN A 648 0.01 5.43 23.26
CA ASN A 648 -1.17 4.57 23.22
C ASN A 648 -1.83 4.49 21.83
N ILE A 649 -1.66 5.50 21.00
CA ILE A 649 -2.10 5.47 19.59
C ILE A 649 -1.27 4.45 18.80
N GLY A 650 0.02 4.35 19.09
CA GLY A 650 0.93 3.36 18.50
C GLY A 650 0.74 1.92 19.01
N ASP A 651 -0.27 1.69 19.88
CA ASP A 651 -0.66 0.37 20.39
C ASP A 651 -2.09 -0.01 19.95
N PRO A 652 -2.32 -0.17 18.62
CA PRO A 652 -3.67 -0.28 18.04
C PRO A 652 -4.43 -1.52 18.49
N LEU A 653 -3.74 -2.58 18.95
CA LEU A 653 -4.39 -3.79 19.44
C LEU A 653 -5.13 -3.56 20.77
N VAL A 654 -4.82 -2.49 21.49
CA VAL A 654 -5.60 -2.03 22.66
C VAL A 654 -7.01 -1.58 22.25
N ALA A 655 -7.26 -1.34 20.97
CA ALA A 655 -8.60 -1.10 20.47
C ALA A 655 -9.41 -2.38 20.22
N SER A 656 -8.77 -3.53 19.99
CA SER A 656 -9.48 -4.76 19.65
C SER A 656 -10.21 -5.33 20.85
N GLN A 657 -11.55 -5.42 20.74
CA GLN A 657 -12.38 -6.07 21.76
C GLN A 657 -11.92 -7.51 21.99
N LYS A 658 -11.63 -8.25 20.92
CA LYS A 658 -11.23 -9.66 21.01
C LYS A 658 -9.90 -9.82 21.73
N VAL A 659 -8.91 -8.99 21.41
CA VAL A 659 -7.60 -9.03 22.03
C VAL A 659 -7.72 -8.67 23.52
N MET A 660 -8.39 -7.57 23.83
CA MET A 660 -8.44 -7.04 25.19
C MET A 660 -9.28 -7.88 26.14
N THR A 661 -10.31 -8.56 25.65
CA THR A 661 -11.18 -9.43 26.49
C THR A 661 -10.71 -10.88 26.59
N THR A 662 -9.69 -11.28 25.82
CA THR A 662 -9.11 -12.62 25.85
C THR A 662 -7.74 -12.57 26.53
N ALA A 663 -7.64 -13.09 27.75
CA ALA A 663 -6.44 -12.99 28.59
C ALA A 663 -5.16 -13.49 27.87
N SER A 664 -5.24 -14.59 27.11
CA SER A 664 -4.10 -15.15 26.39
C SER A 664 -3.64 -14.29 25.19
N LEU A 665 -4.53 -13.49 24.61
CA LEU A 665 -4.18 -12.55 23.56
C LEU A 665 -3.63 -11.25 24.17
N ARG A 666 -4.32 -10.73 25.20
CA ARG A 666 -3.91 -9.50 25.89
C ARG A 666 -2.52 -9.59 26.50
N SER A 667 -2.12 -10.79 27.00
CA SER A 667 -0.78 -11.00 27.59
C SER A 667 0.37 -10.85 26.58
N ASN A 668 0.08 -10.78 25.28
CA ASN A 668 1.08 -10.53 24.23
C ASN A 668 1.32 -9.02 23.97
N LEU A 669 0.59 -8.15 24.64
CA LEU A 669 0.81 -6.69 24.60
C LEU A 669 1.78 -6.33 25.72
N VAL A 670 3.02 -6.03 25.38
CA VAL A 670 4.15 -5.87 26.32
C VAL A 670 5.02 -4.68 25.94
N GLY A 671 6.06 -4.39 26.73
CA GLY A 671 6.98 -3.28 26.49
C GLY A 671 8.33 -3.70 25.91
N LEU A 672 9.23 -2.73 25.73
CA LEU A 672 10.56 -2.92 25.15
C LEU A 672 11.49 -3.69 26.07
N THR A 673 11.28 -3.62 27.38
CA THR A 673 12.03 -4.44 28.36
C THR A 673 11.83 -5.92 28.09
N THR A 674 10.59 -6.35 27.84
CA THR A 674 10.28 -7.73 27.43
C THR A 674 10.88 -8.03 26.06
N PHE A 675 10.83 -7.12 25.06
CA PHE A 675 11.46 -7.32 23.78
C PHE A 675 12.96 -7.62 23.90
N ASN A 676 13.68 -6.80 24.64
CA ASN A 676 15.12 -6.97 24.86
C ASN A 676 15.45 -8.30 25.55
N ASN A 677 14.62 -8.72 26.50
CA ASN A 677 14.75 -10.02 27.16
C ASN A 677 14.46 -11.18 26.21
N ASP A 678 13.43 -11.09 25.37
CA ASP A 678 13.10 -12.12 24.38
C ASP A 678 14.22 -12.30 23.36
N VAL A 679 14.80 -11.20 22.85
CA VAL A 679 15.97 -11.23 21.95
C VAL A 679 17.18 -11.85 22.63
N LYS A 680 17.49 -11.41 23.84
CA LYS A 680 18.65 -11.89 24.62
C LYS A 680 18.55 -13.39 24.92
N ASN A 681 17.36 -13.86 25.26
CA ASN A 681 17.13 -15.25 25.67
C ASN A 681 16.81 -16.18 24.48
N GLY A 682 16.68 -15.64 23.26
CA GLY A 682 16.28 -16.43 22.08
C GLY A 682 14.82 -16.90 22.14
N THR A 683 13.95 -16.16 22.83
CA THR A 683 12.52 -16.46 23.01
C THR A 683 11.62 -15.52 22.21
N LEU A 684 12.20 -14.81 21.22
CA LEU A 684 11.44 -13.92 20.35
C LEU A 684 10.32 -14.70 19.64
N PRO A 685 9.07 -14.20 19.63
CA PRO A 685 8.00 -14.87 18.89
C PRO A 685 8.20 -14.82 17.37
N SER A 686 7.39 -15.58 16.65
CA SER A 686 7.42 -15.61 15.18
C SER A 686 7.12 -14.26 14.56
N VAL A 687 6.19 -13.49 15.13
CA VAL A 687 5.86 -12.15 14.66
C VAL A 687 5.93 -11.15 15.81
N SER A 688 6.69 -10.10 15.62
CA SER A 688 6.92 -9.02 16.59
C SER A 688 6.65 -7.68 15.95
N PHE A 689 5.72 -6.89 16.50
CA PHE A 689 5.60 -5.48 16.18
C PHE A 689 6.27 -4.68 17.29
N VAL A 690 7.09 -3.71 16.92
CA VAL A 690 7.91 -2.93 17.86
C VAL A 690 7.70 -1.45 17.58
N VAL A 691 7.16 -0.74 18.55
CA VAL A 691 6.95 0.71 18.54
C VAL A 691 7.86 1.33 19.58
N PRO A 692 8.74 2.27 19.22
CA PRO A 692 9.60 2.94 20.19
C PRO A 692 8.77 3.80 21.17
N LYS A 693 9.39 4.21 22.25
CA LYS A 693 8.79 5.25 23.10
C LYS A 693 8.83 6.61 22.40
N ASN A 694 8.00 7.55 22.80
CA ASN A 694 7.83 8.84 22.11
C ASN A 694 9.16 9.54 21.79
N LEU A 695 10.11 9.63 22.74
CA LEU A 695 11.41 10.27 22.51
C LEU A 695 12.33 9.54 21.52
N ASP A 696 12.04 8.29 21.19
CA ASP A 696 12.84 7.48 20.26
C ASP A 696 12.13 7.24 18.93
N SER A 697 10.93 7.81 18.73
CA SER A 697 10.07 7.52 17.57
C SER A 697 10.47 8.23 16.27
N GLY A 698 11.21 9.34 16.37
CA GLY A 698 11.53 10.21 15.24
C GLY A 698 10.48 11.27 14.95
N HIS A 699 9.39 11.34 15.74
CA HIS A 699 8.27 12.26 15.53
C HIS A 699 8.70 13.73 15.67
N PRO A 700 8.52 14.58 14.64
CA PRO A 700 8.78 16.01 14.75
C PRO A 700 8.04 16.63 15.93
N GLY A 701 8.60 17.67 16.52
CA GLY A 701 8.00 18.35 17.66
C GLY A 701 8.43 17.80 19.04
N TYR A 702 8.79 16.51 19.17
CA TYR A 702 9.27 15.94 20.45
C TYR A 702 10.36 14.86 20.33
N SER A 703 10.71 14.46 19.12
CA SER A 703 11.77 13.50 18.82
C SER A 703 12.53 13.95 17.58
N ALA A 704 13.65 13.33 17.29
CA ALA A 704 14.43 13.61 16.09
C ALA A 704 14.71 12.32 15.30
N PRO A 705 14.87 12.37 13.98
CA PRO A 705 15.24 11.18 13.20
C PRO A 705 16.51 10.48 13.70
N ALA A 706 17.46 11.22 14.27
CA ALA A 706 18.69 10.67 14.86
C ALA A 706 18.46 9.79 16.09
N THR A 707 17.42 10.05 16.90
CA THR A 707 17.08 9.21 18.05
C THR A 707 16.45 7.90 17.58
N TYR A 708 15.58 7.95 16.56
CA TYR A 708 15.05 6.75 15.93
C TYR A 708 16.16 5.90 15.29
N GLU A 709 17.11 6.53 14.62
CA GLU A 709 18.27 5.85 14.06
C GLU A 709 19.09 5.15 15.15
N THR A 710 19.29 5.78 16.30
CA THR A 710 19.98 5.20 17.46
C THR A 710 19.21 4.02 18.04
N PHE A 711 17.91 4.13 18.16
CA PHE A 711 17.03 3.03 18.58
C PHE A 711 17.15 1.84 17.63
N LEU A 712 17.05 2.06 16.32
CA LEU A 712 17.21 1.02 15.30
C LEU A 712 18.57 0.35 15.36
N LYS A 713 19.64 1.13 15.51
CA LYS A 713 21.02 0.60 15.61
C LYS A 713 21.15 -0.34 16.81
N THR A 714 20.57 0.01 17.94
CA THR A 714 20.59 -0.80 19.15
C THR A 714 19.77 -2.08 18.95
N LEU A 715 18.55 -1.97 18.43
CA LEU A 715 17.66 -3.10 18.19
C LEU A 715 18.28 -4.12 17.21
N ILE A 716 18.71 -3.64 16.05
CA ILE A 716 19.33 -4.48 15.01
C ILE A 716 20.62 -5.14 15.55
N GLY A 717 21.47 -4.38 16.24
CA GLY A 717 22.70 -4.88 16.85
C GLY A 717 22.42 -6.03 17.85
N ASN A 718 21.41 -5.87 18.70
CA ASN A 718 21.00 -6.90 19.66
C ASN A 718 20.50 -8.18 18.98
N VAL A 719 19.71 -8.04 17.90
CA VAL A 719 19.22 -9.21 17.12
C VAL A 719 20.38 -9.90 16.41
N GLN A 720 21.28 -9.15 15.80
CA GLN A 720 22.48 -9.69 15.11
C GLN A 720 23.48 -10.34 16.05
N ALA A 721 23.55 -9.89 17.31
CA ALA A 721 24.39 -10.49 18.33
C ALA A 721 23.97 -11.92 18.71
N ASN A 722 22.75 -12.37 18.33
CA ASN A 722 22.30 -13.74 18.46
C ASN A 722 22.29 -14.40 17.06
N PRO A 723 23.36 -15.14 16.66
CA PRO A 723 23.48 -15.67 15.31
C PRO A 723 22.37 -16.67 14.93
N THR A 724 21.86 -17.45 15.89
CA THR A 724 20.78 -18.40 15.66
C THR A 724 19.48 -17.69 15.34
N LEU A 725 19.16 -16.63 16.07
CA LEU A 725 17.99 -15.81 15.82
C LEU A 725 18.15 -15.05 14.49
N TRP A 726 19.31 -14.39 14.30
CA TRP A 726 19.58 -13.59 13.09
C TRP A 726 19.45 -14.40 11.80
N ALA A 727 19.93 -15.66 11.81
CA ALA A 727 19.89 -16.55 10.64
C ALA A 727 18.48 -16.77 10.07
N HIS A 728 17.43 -16.51 10.84
CA HIS A 728 16.04 -16.73 10.45
C HIS A 728 15.15 -15.51 10.65
N THR A 729 15.73 -14.32 10.74
CA THR A 729 15.00 -13.08 11.05
C THR A 729 14.94 -12.14 9.86
N ALA A 730 13.78 -11.51 9.67
CA ALA A 730 13.59 -10.31 8.86
C ALA A 730 13.13 -9.17 9.75
N ILE A 731 13.81 -8.02 9.67
CA ILE A 731 13.42 -6.79 10.32
C ILE A 731 12.90 -5.85 9.23
N VAL A 732 11.64 -5.50 9.33
CA VAL A 732 10.93 -4.55 8.45
C VAL A 732 10.84 -3.23 9.21
N ILE A 733 11.36 -2.16 8.63
CA ILE A 733 11.47 -0.84 9.26
C ILE A 733 10.68 0.15 8.43
N THR A 734 9.75 0.84 9.07
CA THR A 734 8.94 1.89 8.44
C THR A 734 8.56 2.97 9.44
N THR A 735 7.80 3.96 8.99
CA THR A 735 7.05 4.89 9.83
C THR A 735 5.55 4.67 9.64
N ASP A 736 4.74 5.22 10.52
CA ASP A 736 3.29 5.16 10.45
C ASP A 736 2.74 6.01 9.30
N GLU A 737 3.27 7.22 9.14
CA GLU A 737 2.89 8.19 8.12
C GLU A 737 3.99 9.19 7.80
N GLY A 738 3.73 10.07 6.83
CA GLY A 738 4.68 11.13 6.41
C GLY A 738 4.60 12.42 7.21
N GLY A 739 3.68 12.55 8.18
CA GLY A 739 3.56 13.71 9.07
C GLY A 739 3.31 15.03 8.34
N GLY A 740 2.62 15.03 7.20
CA GLY A 740 2.36 16.23 6.42
C GLY A 740 3.57 16.78 5.65
N HIS A 741 4.73 16.15 5.71
CA HIS A 741 5.94 16.54 4.98
C HIS A 741 5.83 16.24 3.48
N PHE A 742 6.57 16.98 2.69
CA PHE A 742 6.61 16.84 1.24
C PHE A 742 7.21 15.51 0.79
N ASP A 743 6.59 14.93 -0.23
CA ASP A 743 7.13 13.81 -0.99
C ASP A 743 6.78 13.96 -2.48
N SER A 744 7.73 13.60 -3.36
CA SER A 744 7.59 13.73 -4.81
C SER A 744 7.07 12.47 -5.50
N GLY A 745 6.76 11.41 -4.74
CA GLY A 745 6.32 10.12 -5.26
C GLY A 745 4.89 10.14 -5.80
N ALA A 746 4.64 9.33 -6.82
CA ALA A 746 3.29 9.16 -7.35
C ALA A 746 2.46 8.27 -6.42
N ILE A 747 1.21 8.64 -6.16
CA ILE A 747 0.30 7.95 -5.25
C ILE A 747 -0.76 7.20 -6.05
N GLN A 748 -1.01 5.95 -5.71
CA GLN A 748 -2.17 5.19 -6.15
C GLN A 748 -3.31 5.39 -5.14
N ASN A 749 -4.45 5.87 -5.60
CA ASN A 749 -5.62 5.94 -4.73
C ASN A 749 -6.32 4.58 -4.72
N LEU A 750 -6.21 3.84 -3.62
CA LEU A 750 -6.75 2.49 -3.49
C LEU A 750 -8.25 2.48 -3.19
N ASP A 751 -8.70 3.47 -2.42
CA ASP A 751 -10.09 3.67 -2.00
C ASP A 751 -10.29 5.11 -1.48
N PHE A 752 -11.38 5.36 -0.74
CA PHE A 752 -11.66 6.66 -0.14
C PHE A 752 -10.56 7.13 0.82
N PHE A 753 -9.88 6.22 1.49
CA PHE A 753 -8.86 6.53 2.51
C PHE A 753 -7.48 6.88 1.93
N GLY A 754 -7.27 6.72 0.68
CA GLY A 754 -6.01 7.03 -0.02
C GLY A 754 -5.40 5.79 -0.64
N ASP A 755 -4.11 5.72 -0.84
CA ASP A 755 -2.92 5.98 -0.02
C ASP A 755 -2.49 7.44 0.06
N GLY A 756 -1.53 7.67 0.97
CA GLY A 756 -0.84 8.94 1.15
C GLY A 756 0.59 8.96 0.54
N PRO A 757 1.39 9.97 0.91
CA PRO A 757 2.78 10.09 0.50
C PRO A 757 3.61 8.84 0.77
N ARG A 758 4.74 8.71 0.07
CA ARG A 758 5.70 7.66 0.38
C ARG A 758 6.33 7.89 1.74
N ILE A 759 6.53 6.79 2.43
CA ILE A 759 7.23 6.71 3.71
C ILE A 759 8.42 5.74 3.61
N PRO A 760 9.43 5.82 4.49
CA PRO A 760 10.55 4.90 4.48
C PRO A 760 10.12 3.44 4.63
N MET A 761 10.72 2.54 3.85
CA MET A 761 10.61 1.10 4.02
C MET A 761 11.96 0.45 3.77
N LEU A 762 12.45 -0.27 4.78
CA LEU A 762 13.68 -1.05 4.70
C LEU A 762 13.42 -2.48 5.15
N VAL A 763 14.11 -3.42 4.53
CA VAL A 763 14.15 -4.82 4.97
C VAL A 763 15.58 -5.19 5.31
N VAL A 764 15.82 -5.50 6.59
CA VAL A 764 17.13 -5.88 7.13
C VAL A 764 17.10 -7.35 7.52
N SER A 765 17.78 -8.18 6.75
CA SER A 765 17.72 -9.64 6.87
C SER A 765 18.94 -10.28 6.21
N PRO A 766 19.40 -11.47 6.64
CA PRO A 766 20.34 -12.26 5.84
C PRO A 766 19.82 -12.58 4.42
N TYR A 767 18.51 -12.53 4.24
CA TYR A 767 17.83 -12.80 2.97
C TYR A 767 17.40 -11.56 2.22
N ALA A 768 17.65 -10.36 2.72
CA ALA A 768 17.36 -9.13 1.99
C ALA A 768 18.25 -9.03 0.73
N ARG A 769 17.67 -8.55 -0.37
CA ARG A 769 18.46 -8.24 -1.58
C ARG A 769 19.45 -7.13 -1.26
N LYS A 770 20.73 -7.39 -1.52
CA LYS A 770 21.81 -6.50 -1.10
C LYS A 770 21.85 -5.21 -1.90
N GLY A 771 21.70 -4.09 -1.20
CA GLY A 771 21.74 -2.75 -1.78
C GLY A 771 20.65 -2.50 -2.84
N ALA A 772 19.58 -3.31 -2.84
CA ALA A 772 18.52 -3.21 -3.84
C ALA A 772 17.52 -2.10 -3.49
N VAL A 773 17.00 -1.47 -4.53
CA VAL A 773 15.84 -0.56 -4.43
C VAL A 773 14.66 -1.23 -5.09
N ASP A 774 13.61 -1.49 -4.32
CA ASP A 774 12.35 -2.06 -4.81
C ASP A 774 11.38 -0.95 -5.21
N HIS A 775 10.83 -1.06 -6.42
CA HIS A 775 9.89 -0.09 -6.97
C HIS A 775 8.44 -0.58 -6.93
N THR A 776 8.21 -1.77 -6.36
CA THR A 776 6.87 -2.35 -6.25
C THR A 776 6.00 -1.47 -5.35
N TYR A 777 4.82 -1.08 -5.87
CA TYR A 777 3.88 -0.28 -5.08
C TYR A 777 3.40 -1.06 -3.86
N ALA A 778 3.51 -0.48 -2.69
CA ALA A 778 3.22 -1.13 -1.42
C ALA A 778 2.72 -0.11 -0.38
N ASP A 779 1.98 -0.59 0.63
CA ASP A 779 1.51 0.18 1.78
C ASP A 779 1.58 -0.66 3.08
N HIS A 780 0.97 -0.20 4.17
CA HIS A 780 0.94 -0.95 5.45
C HIS A 780 0.29 -2.34 5.32
N GLY A 781 -0.73 -2.51 4.47
CA GLY A 781 -1.32 -3.81 4.19
C GLY A 781 -0.34 -4.80 3.57
N SER A 782 0.71 -4.30 2.90
CA SER A 782 1.77 -5.13 2.32
C SER A 782 2.60 -5.87 3.38
N VAL A 783 2.77 -5.29 4.57
CA VAL A 783 3.42 -5.95 5.70
C VAL A 783 2.59 -7.14 6.16
N LEU A 784 1.27 -6.98 6.23
CA LEU A 784 0.35 -8.08 6.58
C LEU A 784 0.37 -9.15 5.50
N LYS A 785 0.30 -8.79 4.21
CA LYS A 785 0.45 -9.74 3.09
C LYS A 785 1.73 -10.56 3.19
N PHE A 786 2.86 -9.93 3.56
CA PHE A 786 4.12 -10.64 3.77
C PHE A 786 4.02 -11.67 4.90
N ILE A 787 3.45 -11.26 6.04
CA ILE A 787 3.24 -12.15 7.20
C ILE A 787 2.27 -13.28 6.81
N GLU A 788 1.14 -12.94 6.20
CA GLU A 788 0.12 -13.90 5.77
C GLU A 788 0.70 -14.93 4.80
N ARG A 789 1.43 -14.47 3.80
CA ARG A 789 2.10 -15.36 2.86
C ARG A 789 3.10 -16.29 3.55
N ASN A 790 3.91 -15.74 4.46
CA ASN A 790 4.94 -16.52 5.14
C ASN A 790 4.36 -17.61 6.04
N TRP A 791 3.22 -17.35 6.72
CA TRP A 791 2.56 -18.35 7.59
C TRP A 791 1.28 -18.95 6.99
N ARG A 792 1.01 -18.76 5.71
CA ARG A 792 -0.17 -19.28 5.00
C ARG A 792 -1.48 -18.89 5.69
N LEU A 793 -1.58 -17.64 6.11
CA LEU A 793 -2.81 -17.04 6.61
C LEU A 793 -3.70 -16.63 5.44
N GLN A 794 -4.97 -16.44 5.72
CA GLN A 794 -5.89 -15.81 4.78
C GLN A 794 -5.93 -14.29 5.06
N PRO A 795 -6.28 -13.47 4.07
CA PRO A 795 -6.55 -12.06 4.30
C PRO A 795 -7.56 -11.85 5.43
N LEU A 796 -7.37 -10.79 6.20
CA LEU A 796 -8.09 -10.56 7.45
C LEU A 796 -9.59 -10.39 7.24
N SER A 797 -10.02 -9.75 6.17
CA SER A 797 -11.44 -9.54 5.86
C SER A 797 -11.70 -9.34 4.37
N ALA A 798 -12.98 -9.36 3.98
CA ALA A 798 -13.39 -9.03 2.61
C ALA A 798 -13.19 -7.55 2.27
N ARG A 799 -12.91 -6.69 3.26
CA ARG A 799 -12.75 -5.26 3.13
C ARG A 799 -11.29 -4.81 3.25
N SER A 800 -10.47 -5.54 4.00
CA SER A 800 -9.09 -5.17 4.30
C SER A 800 -8.19 -5.15 3.05
N ARG A 801 -7.19 -4.27 3.02
CA ARG A 801 -6.32 -4.05 1.85
C ARG A 801 -5.32 -5.18 1.59
N ASP A 802 -5.01 -6.00 2.60
CA ASP A 802 -4.18 -7.20 2.47
C ASP A 802 -4.70 -8.20 1.43
N ARG A 803 -6.01 -8.13 1.09
CA ARG A 803 -6.62 -8.93 0.01
C ARG A 803 -6.38 -8.40 -1.41
N LEU A 804 -5.87 -7.19 -1.56
CA LEU A 804 -5.64 -6.61 -2.89
C LEU A 804 -4.60 -7.43 -3.66
N PRO A 805 -4.71 -7.51 -4.99
CA PRO A 805 -3.77 -8.25 -5.80
C PRO A 805 -2.36 -7.63 -5.75
N ASN A 806 -1.35 -8.40 -6.15
CA ASN A 806 0.00 -7.88 -6.32
C ASN A 806 0.07 -6.93 -7.53
N PRO A 807 0.92 -5.89 -7.48
CA PRO A 807 1.07 -4.95 -8.57
C PRO A 807 1.66 -5.58 -9.83
N VAL A 808 1.14 -5.14 -10.96
CA VAL A 808 1.72 -5.41 -12.28
C VAL A 808 2.26 -4.09 -12.84
N GLY A 809 3.57 -4.00 -12.99
CA GLY A 809 4.23 -2.84 -13.57
C GLY A 809 4.39 -2.97 -15.10
N THR A 810 4.67 -1.85 -15.75
CA THR A 810 5.15 -1.81 -17.13
C THR A 810 6.46 -1.05 -17.20
N ALA A 811 7.23 -1.22 -18.27
CA ALA A 811 8.46 -0.46 -18.49
C ALA A 811 8.22 1.07 -18.48
N GLN A 812 7.00 1.51 -18.83
CA GLN A 812 6.60 2.91 -18.85
C GLN A 812 5.97 3.37 -17.52
N SER A 813 5.57 2.42 -16.66
CA SER A 813 4.88 2.69 -15.39
C SER A 813 5.41 1.78 -14.29
N VAL A 814 6.66 2.05 -13.88
CA VAL A 814 7.33 1.27 -12.84
C VAL A 814 6.71 1.55 -11.46
N TYR A 815 6.32 2.80 -11.20
CA TYR A 815 5.85 3.26 -9.89
C TYR A 815 4.33 3.20 -9.70
N LEU A 816 3.55 3.22 -10.77
CA LEU A 816 2.10 3.05 -10.70
C LEU A 816 1.72 1.76 -11.43
N PRO A 817 1.13 0.78 -10.75
CA PRO A 817 0.75 -0.48 -11.37
C PRO A 817 -0.35 -0.26 -12.42
N VAL A 818 -0.35 -1.12 -13.44
CA VAL A 818 -1.39 -1.09 -14.49
C VAL A 818 -2.67 -1.81 -14.07
N ASN A 819 -2.62 -2.62 -13.01
CA ASN A 819 -3.74 -3.31 -12.40
C ASN A 819 -4.19 -2.61 -11.11
N THR A 820 -4.55 -1.32 -11.18
CA THR A 820 -5.10 -0.64 -10.01
C THR A 820 -6.44 -1.29 -9.59
N THR A 821 -6.74 -1.56 -8.35
CA THR A 821 -5.99 -1.23 -7.14
C THR A 821 -5.17 -2.43 -6.68
N SER A 822 -3.91 -2.24 -6.38
CA SER A 822 -3.02 -3.36 -6.04
C SER A 822 -1.88 -2.91 -5.12
N ILE A 823 -1.46 -3.78 -4.21
CA ILE A 823 -0.31 -3.57 -3.31
C ILE A 823 0.57 -4.83 -3.27
N GLY A 824 1.87 -4.65 -3.19
CA GLY A 824 2.86 -5.72 -3.08
C GLY A 824 2.78 -6.49 -1.77
N ASP A 825 3.55 -7.57 -1.69
CA ASP A 825 3.68 -8.41 -0.50
C ASP A 825 5.10 -8.41 0.07
N LEU A 826 5.90 -7.42 -0.30
CA LEU A 826 7.30 -7.22 0.07
C LEU A 826 8.26 -8.36 -0.32
N MET A 827 7.79 -9.42 -0.95
CA MET A 827 8.63 -10.57 -1.31
C MET A 827 9.72 -10.19 -2.32
N SER A 828 9.48 -9.17 -3.16
CA SER A 828 10.45 -8.60 -4.11
C SER A 828 11.71 -8.01 -3.42
N MET A 829 11.63 -7.68 -2.14
CA MET A 829 12.77 -7.15 -1.36
C MET A 829 13.72 -8.26 -0.86
N PHE A 830 13.38 -9.52 -1.04
CA PHE A 830 14.15 -10.67 -0.56
C PHE A 830 14.78 -11.47 -1.70
N SER A 831 15.77 -12.27 -1.33
CA SER A 831 16.43 -13.30 -2.15
C SER A 831 16.65 -14.52 -1.26
N PHE A 832 15.76 -15.51 -1.37
CA PHE A 832 15.79 -16.73 -0.55
C PHE A 832 16.63 -17.84 -1.15
#